data_ba74fb867460ffea226a44e240327996
#
_entry.id   ba74fb867460ffea226a44e240327996
#
_cell.length_a   1.000
_cell.length_b   1.000
_cell.length_c   1.000
_cell.angle_alpha   90.00
_cell.angle_beta   90.00
_cell.angle_gamma   90.00
#
_symmetry.space_group_name_H-M   'P 1'
#
loop_
_entity.id
_entity.type
_entity.pdbx_description
1 polymer ?
#
loop_
_entity_poly.entity_id
_entity_poly.type
_entity_poly.pdbx_seq_one_letter_code
_entity_poly.pdbx_strand_id
1 'polypeptide(L)'
;MAWWLQNNLRMIQNNLRDIDAGMDVDAWFAEIESSHCNCVMVGAGGITSFYPTNLPYQTRSPYLKGDLLGEIVRVCHAHGVRVIARFDFSKTHERLLAEHPEWYYVSEAGEHLHYNDTAATCVCGEYQQRLSIEILREVLENYPVDGIFFNMFGFQTKDYSNVEHGICNCPACRKAYLDYCGRDLPQGQDWKTDETYAAFKEQVVGDLLLRIRRAVKAINPEVAICTYHHKGVDIIREESNSAVDRPLPFFLYSASENCQSAAGSWGGEKTMLNCAINAVDIFYRFQGVSPELTKIRLYENMAAGSQLDFCIIGDFADYPDRAGVAAMREVFGVHARNEALYGKFQSLARVLLYRPRKGDPEYLGWFNLLKDGHVLFDVLDHPAAVEHPERAAGYAALIVPDPARAPAAMLRAAREGGAKLLFSGLVDGEATEALRLLGVEWRTTLRNTRAAYLSTADKTRFPSFPERDWVILDREFGVFSGAQGALPLVHSAMFGPPERCFGHETGEERGLLRSADGTSAAFAFRLGRLYHDYGYADHRLLALDALRDLAPEAFLLRTNAPTCVEVFWNGLPDGRMFLQLLNLSGFNGVTVEPCIPVPNVEICLPCAVTGVHPLEGAPQPAVEAGGAQTRLRFAPLARYQAFVLDV
;
A
#
# COMPACT_ATOMS: atom_id res chain seq x y z
N MET A 1 4.48 -20.02 18.37
CA MET A 1 4.21 -18.82 17.51
C MET A 1 3.95 -19.36 16.12
N ALA A 2 2.87 -18.94 15.48
CA ALA A 2 2.54 -19.37 14.11
C ALA A 2 3.71 -19.03 13.16
N TRP A 3 3.99 -19.91 12.21
CA TRP A 3 5.18 -19.78 11.36
C TRP A 3 5.19 -18.48 10.54
N TRP A 4 4.04 -18.00 10.09
CA TRP A 4 3.94 -16.76 9.34
C TRP A 4 4.25 -15.50 10.16
N LEU A 5 4.15 -15.54 11.50
CA LEU A 5 4.51 -14.43 12.39
C LEU A 5 6.00 -14.37 12.73
N GLN A 6 6.82 -15.32 12.24
CA GLN A 6 8.28 -15.26 12.42
C GLN A 6 8.92 -14.13 11.62
N ASN A 7 8.24 -13.66 10.60
CA ASN A 7 8.55 -12.48 9.81
C ASN A 7 9.89 -12.54 9.07
N ASN A 8 10.17 -13.65 8.41
CA ASN A 8 11.43 -13.91 7.72
C ASN A 8 11.24 -14.47 6.29
N LEU A 9 10.09 -14.22 5.67
CA LEU A 9 9.78 -14.80 4.38
C LEU A 9 10.51 -14.09 3.23
N ARG A 10 11.05 -14.89 2.33
CA ARG A 10 11.53 -14.53 0.99
C ARG A 10 10.77 -15.40 0.02
N MET A 11 9.68 -14.88 -0.51
CA MET A 11 8.73 -15.63 -1.33
C MET A 11 8.95 -15.37 -2.81
N ILE A 12 8.84 -16.43 -3.59
CA ILE A 12 8.74 -16.34 -5.06
C ILE A 12 7.40 -16.91 -5.48
N GLN A 13 6.66 -16.11 -6.25
CA GLN A 13 5.43 -16.55 -6.90
C GLN A 13 5.70 -16.86 -8.36
N ASN A 14 5.45 -18.10 -8.75
CA ASN A 14 5.33 -18.51 -10.13
C ASN A 14 3.86 -18.58 -10.52
N ASN A 15 3.39 -17.63 -11.33
CA ASN A 15 2.04 -17.69 -11.91
C ASN A 15 2.03 -18.68 -13.07
N LEU A 16 1.88 -19.97 -12.73
CA LEU A 16 1.93 -21.07 -13.69
C LEU A 16 0.83 -20.92 -14.75
N ARG A 17 1.23 -21.13 -16.00
CA ARG A 17 0.34 -21.27 -17.17
C ARG A 17 -0.05 -22.75 -17.31
N ASP A 18 -1.08 -23.04 -18.07
CA ASP A 18 -1.47 -24.44 -18.33
C ASP A 18 -0.29 -25.29 -18.83
N ILE A 19 0.54 -24.74 -19.71
CA ILE A 19 1.68 -25.45 -20.28
C ILE A 19 2.78 -25.76 -19.25
N ASP A 20 2.85 -25.00 -18.18
CA ASP A 20 3.85 -25.20 -17.12
C ASP A 20 3.53 -26.41 -16.23
N ALA A 21 2.34 -27.02 -16.38
CA ALA A 21 2.00 -28.25 -15.70
C ALA A 21 2.92 -29.44 -16.05
N GLY A 22 3.72 -29.33 -17.11
CA GLY A 22 4.73 -30.32 -17.49
C GLY A 22 6.16 -29.90 -17.19
N MET A 23 6.40 -28.85 -16.38
CA MET A 23 7.72 -28.33 -16.08
C MET A 23 8.61 -29.36 -15.36
N ASP A 24 9.93 -29.16 -15.47
CA ASP A 24 10.93 -29.92 -14.72
C ASP A 24 11.06 -29.30 -13.31
N VAL A 25 10.53 -30.01 -12.31
CA VAL A 25 10.50 -29.55 -10.92
C VAL A 25 11.89 -29.46 -10.30
N ASP A 26 12.83 -30.34 -10.67
CA ASP A 26 14.19 -30.30 -10.13
C ASP A 26 14.96 -29.07 -10.70
N ALA A 27 14.83 -28.82 -11.99
CA ALA A 27 15.40 -27.61 -12.62
C ALA A 27 14.78 -26.32 -12.07
N TRP A 28 13.46 -26.28 -11.89
CA TRP A 28 12.75 -25.17 -11.26
C TRP A 28 13.22 -24.96 -9.81
N PHE A 29 13.38 -26.02 -9.03
CA PHE A 29 13.80 -25.92 -7.63
C PHE A 29 15.24 -25.40 -7.48
N ALA A 30 16.15 -25.74 -8.40
CA ALA A 30 17.50 -25.19 -8.43
C ALA A 30 17.51 -23.66 -8.55
N GLU A 31 16.57 -23.08 -9.29
CA GLU A 31 16.38 -21.62 -9.37
C GLU A 31 15.85 -21.04 -8.05
N ILE A 32 14.92 -21.73 -7.36
CA ILE A 32 14.40 -21.35 -6.05
C ILE A 32 15.52 -21.36 -5.00
N GLU A 33 16.29 -22.43 -4.91
CA GLU A 33 17.40 -22.58 -3.97
C GLU A 33 18.48 -21.51 -4.17
N SER A 34 18.90 -21.28 -5.43
CA SER A 34 19.88 -20.24 -5.78
C SER A 34 19.42 -18.81 -5.49
N SER A 35 18.13 -18.62 -5.24
CA SER A 35 17.51 -17.32 -4.92
C SER A 35 17.39 -17.03 -3.42
N HIS A 36 17.93 -17.87 -2.53
CA HIS A 36 17.73 -17.78 -1.08
C HIS A 36 16.26 -17.76 -0.66
N CYS A 37 15.38 -18.31 -1.49
CA CYS A 37 13.96 -18.38 -1.25
C CYS A 37 13.65 -19.39 -0.14
N ASN A 38 12.71 -19.07 0.76
CA ASN A 38 12.26 -19.98 1.83
C ASN A 38 10.74 -20.20 1.82
N CYS A 39 10.05 -19.62 0.84
CA CYS A 39 8.62 -19.80 0.62
C CYS A 39 8.30 -19.65 -0.87
N VAL A 40 7.52 -20.55 -1.43
CA VAL A 40 7.04 -20.46 -2.82
C VAL A 40 5.52 -20.33 -2.86
N MET A 41 5.01 -19.64 -3.87
CA MET A 41 3.58 -19.61 -4.19
C MET A 41 3.39 -20.13 -5.61
N VAL A 42 2.65 -21.21 -5.76
CA VAL A 42 2.43 -21.91 -7.03
C VAL A 42 0.96 -22.23 -7.26
N GLY A 43 0.54 -22.32 -8.53
CA GLY A 43 -0.82 -22.65 -8.90
C GLY A 43 -1.25 -24.02 -8.36
N ALA A 44 -2.45 -24.10 -7.78
CA ALA A 44 -3.07 -25.33 -7.34
C ALA A 44 -4.38 -25.60 -8.08
N GLY A 45 -5.37 -24.70 -7.97
CA GLY A 45 -6.68 -24.93 -8.55
C GLY A 45 -7.48 -23.65 -8.79
N GLY A 46 -8.73 -23.82 -9.17
CA GLY A 46 -9.64 -22.76 -9.58
C GLY A 46 -9.82 -22.75 -11.09
N ILE A 47 -9.18 -21.82 -11.83
CA ILE A 47 -9.29 -21.80 -13.30
C ILE A 47 -8.77 -23.12 -13.87
N THR A 48 -7.55 -23.51 -13.49
CA THR A 48 -6.91 -24.78 -13.92
C THR A 48 -6.33 -25.49 -12.71
N SER A 49 -6.50 -26.81 -12.65
CA SER A 49 -5.90 -27.67 -11.63
C SER A 49 -4.54 -28.21 -12.09
N PHE A 50 -3.54 -28.09 -11.21
CA PHE A 50 -2.17 -28.60 -11.38
C PHE A 50 -1.92 -29.89 -10.58
N TYR A 51 -2.99 -30.56 -10.17
CA TYR A 51 -3.01 -31.85 -9.49
C TYR A 51 -4.14 -32.75 -10.04
N PRO A 52 -4.10 -34.07 -9.85
CA PRO A 52 -5.11 -34.99 -10.37
C PRO A 52 -6.42 -34.95 -9.57
N THR A 53 -7.17 -33.84 -9.70
CA THR A 53 -8.47 -33.65 -9.03
C THR A 53 -9.51 -34.66 -9.47
N ASN A 54 -10.42 -35.04 -8.57
CA ASN A 54 -11.61 -35.87 -8.87
C ASN A 54 -12.91 -35.04 -8.94
N LEU A 55 -12.84 -33.73 -8.68
CA LEU A 55 -14.00 -32.83 -8.68
C LEU A 55 -14.43 -32.49 -10.12
N PRO A 56 -15.71 -32.74 -10.50
CA PRO A 56 -16.17 -32.57 -11.88
C PRO A 56 -16.16 -31.11 -12.33
N TYR A 57 -16.19 -30.19 -11.40
CA TYR A 57 -16.16 -28.72 -11.61
C TYR A 57 -14.75 -28.13 -11.55
N GLN A 58 -13.70 -28.94 -11.50
CA GLN A 58 -12.31 -28.55 -11.72
C GLN A 58 -11.86 -28.98 -13.11
N THR A 59 -11.09 -28.13 -13.80
CA THR A 59 -10.49 -28.47 -15.09
C THR A 59 -9.00 -28.72 -14.88
N ARG A 60 -8.56 -29.97 -15.15
CA ARG A 60 -7.13 -30.31 -15.11
C ARG A 60 -6.42 -29.64 -16.28
N SER A 61 -5.19 -29.18 -16.07
CA SER A 61 -4.34 -28.76 -17.18
C SER A 61 -4.18 -29.92 -18.18
N PRO A 62 -4.34 -29.66 -19.49
CA PRO A 62 -4.12 -30.69 -20.51
C PRO A 62 -2.65 -31.13 -20.62
N TYR A 63 -1.72 -30.36 -20.03
CA TYR A 63 -0.29 -30.64 -20.00
C TYR A 63 0.16 -31.40 -18.73
N LEU A 64 -0.76 -31.63 -17.79
CA LEU A 64 -0.44 -32.32 -16.53
C LEU A 64 -0.13 -33.80 -16.78
N LYS A 65 1.13 -34.18 -16.52
CA LYS A 65 1.62 -35.56 -16.70
C LYS A 65 1.54 -36.45 -15.46
N GLY A 66 1.22 -35.86 -14.33
CA GLY A 66 1.19 -36.57 -13.05
C GLY A 66 0.55 -35.69 -11.98
N ASP A 67 1.26 -35.44 -10.89
CA ASP A 67 0.85 -34.61 -9.77
C ASP A 67 1.89 -33.52 -9.51
N LEU A 68 1.80 -32.42 -10.27
CA LEU A 68 2.78 -31.33 -10.17
C LEU A 68 2.77 -30.70 -8.76
N LEU A 69 1.58 -30.45 -8.18
CA LEU A 69 1.48 -29.85 -6.84
C LEU A 69 2.14 -30.75 -5.78
N GLY A 70 1.85 -32.05 -5.82
CA GLY A 70 2.45 -33.02 -4.90
C GLY A 70 3.97 -33.11 -5.03
N GLU A 71 4.49 -33.05 -6.27
CA GLU A 71 5.93 -33.06 -6.51
C GLU A 71 6.62 -31.79 -6.00
N ILE A 72 6.05 -30.59 -6.26
CA ILE A 72 6.55 -29.32 -5.73
C ILE A 72 6.58 -29.35 -4.20
N VAL A 73 5.48 -29.76 -3.55
CA VAL A 73 5.41 -29.83 -2.07
C VAL A 73 6.49 -30.76 -1.54
N ARG A 74 6.66 -31.93 -2.13
CA ARG A 74 7.66 -32.92 -1.72
C ARG A 74 9.09 -32.36 -1.81
N VAL A 75 9.43 -31.74 -2.94
CA VAL A 75 10.78 -31.20 -3.17
C VAL A 75 11.05 -30.01 -2.25
N CYS A 76 10.12 -29.07 -2.16
CA CYS A 76 10.27 -27.88 -1.30
C CYS A 76 10.42 -28.27 0.17
N HIS A 77 9.58 -29.14 0.70
CA HIS A 77 9.66 -29.58 2.10
C HIS A 77 10.94 -30.34 2.42
N ALA A 78 11.46 -31.15 1.49
CA ALA A 78 12.73 -31.82 1.67
C ALA A 78 13.92 -30.86 1.91
N HIS A 79 13.78 -29.59 1.47
CA HIS A 79 14.79 -28.54 1.61
C HIS A 79 14.35 -27.40 2.56
N GLY A 80 13.27 -27.59 3.33
CA GLY A 80 12.81 -26.60 4.31
C GLY A 80 12.14 -25.37 3.70
N VAL A 81 11.73 -25.41 2.42
CA VAL A 81 10.98 -24.35 1.74
C VAL A 81 9.50 -24.58 1.90
N ARG A 82 8.75 -23.55 2.30
CA ARG A 82 7.31 -23.58 2.47
C ARG A 82 6.58 -23.43 1.15
N VAL A 83 5.36 -24.00 1.06
CA VAL A 83 4.53 -23.94 -0.13
C VAL A 83 3.18 -23.32 0.18
N ILE A 84 2.87 -22.21 -0.50
CA ILE A 84 1.53 -21.58 -0.53
C ILE A 84 0.83 -22.01 -1.82
N ALA A 85 -0.29 -22.71 -1.70
CA ALA A 85 -1.12 -23.12 -2.82
C ALA A 85 -1.98 -21.94 -3.30
N ARG A 86 -1.80 -21.53 -4.57
CA ARG A 86 -2.54 -20.42 -5.18
C ARG A 86 -3.80 -20.91 -5.87
N PHE A 87 -4.91 -20.25 -5.57
CA PHE A 87 -6.20 -20.47 -6.19
C PHE A 87 -6.70 -19.20 -6.88
N ASP A 88 -7.44 -19.40 -7.98
CA ASP A 88 -8.16 -18.32 -8.65
C ASP A 88 -9.57 -18.81 -8.99
N PHE A 89 -10.52 -18.40 -8.17
CA PHE A 89 -11.93 -18.75 -8.34
C PHE A 89 -12.73 -17.71 -9.14
N SER A 90 -12.06 -16.68 -9.63
CA SER A 90 -12.71 -15.59 -10.37
C SER A 90 -13.23 -15.99 -11.73
N LYS A 91 -12.73 -17.10 -12.28
CA LYS A 91 -13.08 -17.65 -13.60
C LYS A 91 -13.05 -19.18 -13.58
N THR A 92 -13.68 -19.76 -14.59
CA THR A 92 -13.50 -21.17 -14.95
C THR A 92 -13.41 -21.30 -16.47
N HIS A 93 -13.08 -22.49 -16.96
CA HIS A 93 -13.20 -22.78 -18.39
C HIS A 93 -14.65 -22.68 -18.86
N GLU A 94 -14.87 -22.20 -20.10
CA GLU A 94 -16.19 -21.99 -20.71
C GLU A 94 -17.06 -23.28 -20.80
N ARG A 95 -16.42 -24.44 -20.80
CA ARG A 95 -17.15 -25.72 -20.72
C ARG A 95 -18.12 -25.73 -19.53
N LEU A 96 -17.68 -25.27 -18.37
CA LEU A 96 -18.51 -25.23 -17.16
C LEU A 96 -19.62 -24.18 -17.23
N LEU A 97 -19.42 -23.08 -17.98
CA LEU A 97 -20.49 -22.11 -18.22
C LEU A 97 -21.67 -22.74 -18.98
N ALA A 98 -21.38 -23.58 -19.97
CA ALA A 98 -22.44 -24.27 -20.72
C ALA A 98 -23.24 -25.25 -19.86
N GLU A 99 -22.60 -25.84 -18.86
CA GLU A 99 -23.21 -26.81 -17.93
C GLU A 99 -23.95 -26.13 -16.77
N HIS A 100 -23.41 -24.96 -16.29
CA HIS A 100 -23.83 -24.27 -15.07
C HIS A 100 -23.87 -22.75 -15.23
N PRO A 101 -24.72 -22.19 -16.10
CA PRO A 101 -24.77 -20.74 -16.36
C PRO A 101 -25.09 -19.91 -15.11
N GLU A 102 -25.73 -20.48 -14.10
CA GLU A 102 -26.10 -19.82 -12.84
C GLU A 102 -24.90 -19.47 -11.94
N TRP A 103 -23.70 -19.99 -12.20
CA TRP A 103 -22.50 -19.68 -11.42
C TRP A 103 -21.79 -18.40 -11.84
N TYR A 104 -22.21 -17.83 -12.98
CA TYR A 104 -21.39 -16.84 -13.68
C TYR A 104 -21.90 -15.41 -13.54
N TYR A 105 -20.95 -14.50 -13.73
CA TYR A 105 -21.25 -13.08 -13.91
C TYR A 105 -22.19 -12.88 -15.10
N VAL A 106 -23.15 -11.99 -14.91
CA VAL A 106 -24.05 -11.51 -15.98
C VAL A 106 -24.07 -9.99 -15.91
N SER A 107 -23.78 -9.30 -17.00
CA SER A 107 -23.85 -7.85 -17.09
C SER A 107 -25.29 -7.33 -16.99
N GLU A 108 -25.47 -6.02 -16.89
CA GLU A 108 -26.79 -5.38 -16.96
C GLU A 108 -27.49 -5.66 -18.32
N ALA A 109 -26.72 -5.84 -19.40
CA ALA A 109 -27.21 -6.22 -20.72
C ALA A 109 -27.56 -7.70 -20.86
N GLY A 110 -27.30 -8.52 -19.83
CA GLY A 110 -27.56 -9.96 -19.86
C GLY A 110 -26.42 -10.79 -20.46
N GLU A 111 -25.23 -10.21 -20.63
CA GLU A 111 -24.08 -10.87 -21.24
C GLU A 111 -23.15 -11.46 -20.17
N HIS A 112 -22.54 -12.60 -20.46
CA HIS A 112 -21.47 -13.18 -19.66
C HIS A 112 -20.12 -12.49 -19.97
N LEU A 113 -19.24 -12.43 -18.99
CA LEU A 113 -17.89 -11.90 -19.15
C LEU A 113 -16.94 -13.03 -19.57
N HIS A 114 -16.52 -13.02 -20.82
CA HIS A 114 -15.63 -14.03 -21.43
C HIS A 114 -14.24 -13.45 -21.69
N TYR A 115 -13.23 -14.29 -21.58
CA TYR A 115 -11.87 -14.00 -22.04
C TYR A 115 -11.03 -15.28 -22.21
N ASN A 116 -10.49 -15.51 -23.41
CA ASN A 116 -9.58 -16.63 -23.72
C ASN A 116 -10.06 -17.98 -23.13
N ASP A 117 -11.17 -18.51 -23.63
CA ASP A 117 -11.79 -19.78 -23.21
C ASP A 117 -12.14 -19.85 -21.71
N THR A 118 -12.19 -18.71 -21.04
CA THR A 118 -12.66 -18.62 -19.65
C THR A 118 -13.84 -17.68 -19.50
N ALA A 119 -14.70 -17.93 -18.53
CA ALA A 119 -15.82 -17.09 -18.15
C ALA A 119 -15.73 -16.68 -16.67
N ALA A 120 -16.06 -15.42 -16.37
CA ALA A 120 -16.01 -14.90 -15.01
C ALA A 120 -17.13 -15.46 -14.14
N THR A 121 -16.77 -15.99 -12.98
CA THR A 121 -17.72 -16.49 -11.99
C THR A 121 -18.28 -15.35 -11.14
N CYS A 122 -19.44 -15.55 -10.55
CA CYS A 122 -20.07 -14.59 -9.64
C CYS A 122 -19.65 -14.85 -8.19
N VAL A 123 -19.23 -13.79 -7.46
CA VAL A 123 -18.91 -13.90 -6.03
C VAL A 123 -20.10 -14.36 -5.19
N CYS A 124 -21.32 -13.94 -5.54
CA CYS A 124 -22.54 -14.39 -4.86
C CYS A 124 -23.03 -15.76 -5.36
N GLY A 125 -22.45 -16.30 -6.43
CA GLY A 125 -22.82 -17.57 -7.04
C GLY A 125 -22.30 -18.79 -6.27
N GLU A 126 -22.94 -19.93 -6.51
CA GLU A 126 -22.64 -21.18 -5.83
C GLU A 126 -21.18 -21.62 -5.99
N TYR A 127 -20.58 -21.38 -7.16
CA TYR A 127 -19.18 -21.75 -7.42
C TYR A 127 -18.24 -21.13 -6.40
N GLN A 128 -18.28 -19.80 -6.21
CA GLN A 128 -17.42 -19.13 -5.22
C GLN A 128 -17.92 -19.35 -3.79
N GLN A 129 -19.24 -19.40 -3.55
CA GLN A 129 -19.79 -19.48 -2.21
C GLN A 129 -19.70 -20.88 -1.57
N ARG A 130 -19.67 -21.95 -2.35
CA ARG A 130 -19.67 -23.34 -1.86
C ARG A 130 -18.57 -24.19 -2.48
N LEU A 131 -18.53 -24.30 -3.81
CA LEU A 131 -17.64 -25.23 -4.49
C LEU A 131 -16.16 -24.87 -4.31
N SER A 132 -15.83 -23.58 -4.21
CA SER A 132 -14.47 -23.14 -3.86
C SER A 132 -13.97 -23.76 -2.56
N ILE A 133 -14.83 -23.88 -1.54
CA ILE A 133 -14.47 -24.48 -0.25
C ILE A 133 -14.26 -25.99 -0.38
N GLU A 134 -14.99 -26.67 -1.25
CA GLU A 134 -14.78 -28.10 -1.54
C GLU A 134 -13.46 -28.34 -2.28
N ILE A 135 -13.08 -27.45 -3.21
CA ILE A 135 -11.78 -27.49 -3.89
C ILE A 135 -10.64 -27.29 -2.88
N LEU A 136 -10.76 -26.30 -1.99
CA LEU A 136 -9.78 -26.09 -0.93
C LEU A 136 -9.64 -27.31 -0.03
N ARG A 137 -10.76 -27.94 0.33
CA ARG A 137 -10.77 -29.15 1.14
C ARG A 137 -10.03 -30.30 0.45
N GLU A 138 -10.31 -30.55 -0.84
CA GLU A 138 -9.60 -31.59 -1.61
C GLU A 138 -8.09 -31.39 -1.55
N VAL A 139 -7.61 -30.16 -1.75
CA VAL A 139 -6.17 -29.87 -1.69
C VAL A 139 -5.62 -30.05 -0.28
N LEU A 140 -6.27 -29.50 0.74
CA LEU A 140 -5.77 -29.55 2.12
C LEU A 140 -5.80 -30.95 2.75
N GLU A 141 -6.69 -31.83 2.31
CA GLU A 141 -6.77 -33.21 2.76
C GLU A 141 -5.72 -34.11 2.07
N ASN A 142 -5.26 -33.73 0.85
CA ASN A 142 -4.34 -34.53 0.06
C ASN A 142 -2.89 -34.02 0.06
N TYR A 143 -2.69 -32.72 0.33
CA TYR A 143 -1.38 -32.08 0.25
C TYR A 143 -1.05 -31.29 1.52
N PRO A 144 0.12 -31.51 2.13
CA PRO A 144 0.53 -30.79 3.34
C PRO A 144 1.07 -29.37 3.02
N VAL A 145 0.28 -28.57 2.28
CA VAL A 145 0.68 -27.18 1.97
C VAL A 145 0.70 -26.33 3.23
N ASP A 146 1.63 -25.37 3.31
CA ASP A 146 1.79 -24.47 4.46
C ASP A 146 0.79 -23.31 4.46
N GLY A 147 0.27 -22.95 3.29
CA GLY A 147 -0.69 -21.86 3.15
C GLY A 147 -1.52 -21.96 1.88
N ILE A 148 -2.52 -21.10 1.82
CA ILE A 148 -3.37 -20.90 0.64
C ILE A 148 -3.43 -19.42 0.30
N PHE A 149 -3.52 -19.12 -0.99
CA PHE A 149 -3.66 -17.76 -1.50
C PHE A 149 -4.79 -17.68 -2.52
N PHE A 150 -5.58 -16.60 -2.46
CA PHE A 150 -6.64 -16.31 -3.41
C PHE A 150 -6.28 -15.14 -4.28
N ASN A 151 -6.17 -15.40 -5.59
CA ASN A 151 -6.01 -14.37 -6.59
C ASN A 151 -7.37 -13.80 -7.02
N MET A 152 -7.41 -12.53 -7.43
CA MET A 152 -8.61 -11.89 -7.98
C MET A 152 -9.88 -12.11 -7.14
N PHE A 153 -9.74 -12.14 -5.82
CA PHE A 153 -10.83 -12.40 -4.89
C PHE A 153 -11.72 -11.16 -4.75
N GLY A 154 -12.99 -11.28 -5.14
CA GLY A 154 -13.96 -10.19 -5.04
C GLY A 154 -14.80 -9.97 -6.29
N PHE A 155 -15.57 -8.89 -6.28
CA PHE A 155 -16.45 -8.50 -7.39
C PHE A 155 -15.64 -7.95 -8.57
N GLN A 156 -15.88 -8.47 -9.76
CA GLN A 156 -15.24 -8.03 -11.00
C GLN A 156 -16.18 -7.15 -11.80
N THR A 157 -15.64 -6.14 -12.46
CA THR A 157 -16.37 -5.23 -13.35
C THR A 157 -15.72 -5.09 -14.72
N LYS A 158 -14.47 -5.59 -14.85
CA LYS A 158 -13.65 -5.47 -16.06
C LYS A 158 -13.12 -6.81 -16.52
N ASP A 159 -12.90 -6.93 -17.81
CA ASP A 159 -12.15 -8.04 -18.39
C ASP A 159 -10.63 -7.75 -18.43
N TYR A 160 -9.86 -8.70 -18.94
CA TYR A 160 -8.41 -8.56 -19.13
C TYR A 160 -8.01 -7.59 -20.26
N SER A 161 -8.94 -7.17 -21.11
CA SER A 161 -8.74 -6.08 -22.07
C SER A 161 -9.00 -4.71 -21.44
N ASN A 162 -9.25 -4.66 -20.11
CA ASN A 162 -9.59 -3.47 -19.34
C ASN A 162 -10.91 -2.80 -19.77
N VAL A 163 -11.77 -3.53 -20.47
CA VAL A 163 -13.12 -3.08 -20.84
C VAL A 163 -14.02 -3.17 -19.61
N GLU A 164 -14.72 -2.07 -19.31
CA GLU A 164 -15.68 -1.99 -18.20
C GLU A 164 -17.02 -2.60 -18.61
N HIS A 165 -17.47 -3.64 -17.92
CA HIS A 165 -18.75 -4.33 -18.13
C HIS A 165 -19.79 -4.01 -17.04
N GLY A 166 -19.42 -3.20 -16.05
CA GLY A 166 -20.27 -2.86 -14.92
C GLY A 166 -20.36 -3.97 -13.85
N ILE A 167 -21.36 -3.87 -12.99
CA ILE A 167 -21.54 -4.81 -11.88
C ILE A 167 -22.30 -6.07 -12.32
N CYS A 168 -22.11 -7.17 -11.59
CA CYS A 168 -22.85 -8.39 -11.84
C CYS A 168 -24.32 -8.25 -11.51
N ASN A 169 -25.17 -8.58 -12.45
CA ASN A 169 -26.64 -8.54 -12.39
C ASN A 169 -27.26 -9.95 -12.40
N CYS A 170 -26.51 -11.02 -12.13
CA CYS A 170 -27.05 -12.35 -12.07
C CYS A 170 -28.11 -12.51 -10.95
N PRO A 171 -28.99 -13.54 -10.99
CA PRO A 171 -30.02 -13.73 -9.98
C PRO A 171 -29.47 -13.79 -8.54
N ALA A 172 -28.29 -14.40 -8.34
CA ALA A 172 -27.65 -14.49 -7.03
C ALA A 172 -27.25 -13.11 -6.47
N CYS A 173 -26.64 -12.24 -7.29
CA CYS A 173 -26.29 -10.87 -6.89
C CYS A 173 -27.52 -10.02 -6.58
N ARG A 174 -28.54 -10.06 -7.45
CA ARG A 174 -29.80 -9.33 -7.23
C ARG A 174 -30.46 -9.74 -5.93
N LYS A 175 -30.57 -11.06 -5.68
CA LYS A 175 -31.13 -11.57 -4.43
C LYS A 175 -30.30 -11.15 -3.22
N ALA A 176 -28.99 -11.33 -3.26
CA ALA A 176 -28.12 -11.00 -2.14
C ALA A 176 -28.17 -9.52 -1.77
N TYR A 177 -28.21 -8.62 -2.76
CA TYR A 177 -28.30 -7.18 -2.51
C TYR A 177 -29.69 -6.77 -1.98
N LEU A 178 -30.75 -7.34 -2.55
CA LEU A 178 -32.12 -7.13 -2.03
C LEU A 178 -32.24 -7.59 -0.58
N ASP A 179 -31.72 -8.77 -0.26
CA ASP A 179 -31.72 -9.29 1.12
C ASP A 179 -30.89 -8.41 2.06
N TYR A 180 -29.82 -7.78 1.57
CA TYR A 180 -28.93 -6.91 2.34
C TYR A 180 -29.56 -5.57 2.71
N CYS A 181 -30.20 -4.88 1.77
CA CYS A 181 -30.64 -3.50 1.99
C CYS A 181 -32.08 -3.21 1.54
N GLY A 182 -32.83 -4.20 1.04
CA GLY A 182 -34.22 -4.04 0.58
C GLY A 182 -34.37 -3.21 -0.71
N ARG A 183 -33.29 -3.01 -1.47
CA ARG A 183 -33.28 -2.25 -2.73
C ARG A 183 -32.78 -3.12 -3.89
N ASP A 184 -33.15 -2.72 -5.12
CA ASP A 184 -32.53 -3.29 -6.32
C ASP A 184 -31.08 -2.81 -6.48
N LEU A 185 -30.28 -3.57 -7.25
CA LEU A 185 -28.91 -3.20 -7.59
C LEU A 185 -28.84 -1.82 -8.26
N PRO A 186 -27.80 -1.02 -7.99
CA PRO A 186 -27.56 0.24 -8.68
C PRO A 186 -27.49 0.03 -10.19
N GLN A 187 -28.00 0.97 -10.97
CA GLN A 187 -28.04 0.90 -12.43
C GLN A 187 -26.93 1.75 -13.06
N GLY A 188 -26.53 1.40 -14.28
CA GLY A 188 -25.55 2.15 -15.05
C GLY A 188 -24.21 2.33 -14.33
N GLN A 189 -23.85 3.57 -14.00
CA GLN A 189 -22.59 3.90 -13.31
C GLN A 189 -22.78 4.29 -11.83
N ASP A 190 -24.02 4.28 -11.31
CA ASP A 190 -24.34 4.73 -9.95
C ASP A 190 -23.63 3.91 -8.87
N TRP A 191 -23.33 2.63 -9.16
CA TRP A 191 -22.59 1.74 -8.26
C TRP A 191 -21.20 2.26 -7.87
N LYS A 192 -20.60 3.17 -8.66
CA LYS A 192 -19.25 3.73 -8.36
C LYS A 192 -19.24 4.66 -7.17
N THR A 193 -20.38 5.29 -6.89
CA THR A 193 -20.56 6.25 -5.79
C THR A 193 -21.54 5.77 -4.73
N ASP A 194 -22.23 4.64 -4.94
CA ASP A 194 -23.18 4.07 -3.97
C ASP A 194 -22.43 3.42 -2.79
N GLU A 195 -22.41 4.10 -1.65
CA GLU A 195 -21.77 3.60 -0.43
C GLU A 195 -22.44 2.34 0.12
N THR A 196 -23.75 2.16 -0.10
CA THR A 196 -24.46 0.94 0.31
C THR A 196 -23.97 -0.25 -0.51
N TYR A 197 -23.76 -0.07 -1.81
CA TYR A 197 -23.20 -1.12 -2.66
C TYR A 197 -21.73 -1.43 -2.30
N ALA A 198 -20.95 -0.41 -1.97
CA ALA A 198 -19.58 -0.60 -1.48
C ALA A 198 -19.56 -1.44 -0.18
N ALA A 199 -20.41 -1.10 0.80
CA ALA A 199 -20.55 -1.86 2.06
C ALA A 199 -21.05 -3.29 1.84
N PHE A 200 -21.99 -3.49 0.92
CA PHE A 200 -22.46 -4.82 0.52
C PHE A 200 -21.32 -5.70 -0.01
N LYS A 201 -20.48 -5.17 -0.89
CA LYS A 201 -19.33 -5.92 -1.42
C LYS A 201 -18.38 -6.36 -0.31
N GLU A 202 -18.03 -5.44 0.58
CA GLU A 202 -17.16 -5.72 1.73
C GLU A 202 -17.75 -6.81 2.63
N GLN A 203 -19.05 -6.76 2.90
CA GLN A 203 -19.71 -7.78 3.71
C GLN A 203 -19.69 -9.16 3.04
N VAL A 204 -20.11 -9.26 1.77
CA VAL A 204 -20.16 -10.54 1.04
C VAL A 204 -18.78 -11.21 0.98
N VAL A 205 -17.75 -10.42 0.66
CA VAL A 205 -16.35 -10.89 0.60
C VAL A 205 -15.86 -11.29 1.98
N GLY A 206 -16.09 -10.46 2.99
CA GLY A 206 -15.69 -10.74 4.38
C GLY A 206 -16.36 -12.01 4.94
N ASP A 207 -17.65 -12.21 4.70
CA ASP A 207 -18.38 -13.38 5.16
C ASP A 207 -17.91 -14.66 4.47
N LEU A 208 -17.57 -14.60 3.18
CA LEU A 208 -16.98 -15.73 2.45
C LEU A 208 -15.60 -16.06 3.03
N LEU A 209 -14.73 -15.08 3.26
CA LEU A 209 -13.41 -15.29 3.86
C LEU A 209 -13.50 -15.91 5.25
N LEU A 210 -14.44 -15.47 6.09
CA LEU A 210 -14.65 -16.06 7.41
C LEU A 210 -15.15 -17.51 7.35
N ARG A 211 -15.95 -17.87 6.35
CA ARG A 211 -16.36 -19.28 6.12
C ARG A 211 -15.19 -20.13 5.63
N ILE A 212 -14.40 -19.60 4.70
CA ILE A 212 -13.17 -20.24 4.23
C ILE A 212 -12.22 -20.46 5.42
N ARG A 213 -11.99 -19.42 6.24
CA ARG A 213 -11.15 -19.55 7.43
C ARG A 213 -11.62 -20.67 8.37
N ARG A 214 -12.90 -20.73 8.65
CA ARG A 214 -13.45 -21.82 9.48
C ARG A 214 -13.20 -23.19 8.88
N ALA A 215 -13.41 -23.35 7.58
CA ALA A 215 -13.19 -24.62 6.88
C ALA A 215 -11.70 -25.03 6.89
N VAL A 216 -10.80 -24.10 6.55
CA VAL A 216 -9.35 -24.34 6.49
C VAL A 216 -8.79 -24.66 7.88
N LYS A 217 -9.11 -23.85 8.88
CA LYS A 217 -8.60 -24.05 10.25
C LYS A 217 -9.17 -25.27 10.95
N ALA A 218 -10.32 -25.79 10.52
CA ALA A 218 -10.87 -27.05 10.98
C ALA A 218 -10.11 -28.27 10.44
N ILE A 219 -9.51 -28.15 9.25
CA ILE A 219 -8.66 -29.19 8.65
C ILE A 219 -7.25 -29.12 9.25
N ASN A 220 -6.62 -27.94 9.18
CA ASN A 220 -5.29 -27.71 9.72
C ASN A 220 -5.13 -26.25 10.18
N PRO A 221 -5.00 -25.98 11.49
CA PRO A 221 -4.83 -24.62 12.02
C PRO A 221 -3.52 -23.96 11.61
N GLU A 222 -2.48 -24.73 11.22
CA GLU A 222 -1.16 -24.25 10.82
C GLU A 222 -1.10 -23.79 9.33
N VAL A 223 -2.14 -23.99 8.54
CA VAL A 223 -2.24 -23.50 7.17
C VAL A 223 -2.54 -22.01 7.20
N ALA A 224 -1.62 -21.16 6.69
CA ALA A 224 -1.82 -19.73 6.57
C ALA A 224 -2.82 -19.38 5.47
N ILE A 225 -3.65 -18.37 5.71
CA ILE A 225 -4.57 -17.81 4.71
C ILE A 225 -4.02 -16.46 4.26
N CYS A 226 -3.80 -16.31 2.96
CA CYS A 226 -3.20 -15.14 2.34
C CYS A 226 -4.11 -14.58 1.25
N THR A 227 -4.37 -13.28 1.26
CA THR A 227 -4.99 -12.54 0.14
C THR A 227 -4.90 -11.03 0.39
N TYR A 228 -5.51 -10.21 -0.48
CA TYR A 228 -5.49 -8.74 -0.45
C TYR A 228 -6.40 -8.09 0.61
N HIS A 229 -7.09 -8.88 1.41
CA HIS A 229 -8.00 -8.41 2.45
C HIS A 229 -7.39 -8.56 3.85
N HIS A 230 -7.81 -7.71 4.77
CA HIS A 230 -7.43 -7.81 6.19
C HIS A 230 -8.30 -8.82 6.96
N LYS A 231 -9.55 -9.05 6.52
CA LYS A 231 -10.55 -9.84 7.25
C LYS A 231 -10.36 -11.34 7.02
N GLY A 232 -10.32 -12.13 8.08
CA GLY A 232 -10.26 -13.59 7.99
C GLY A 232 -8.93 -14.17 7.49
N VAL A 233 -7.86 -13.39 7.37
CA VAL A 233 -6.55 -13.80 6.86
C VAL A 233 -5.46 -13.76 7.93
N ASP A 234 -4.39 -14.49 7.69
CA ASP A 234 -3.17 -14.54 8.50
C ASP A 234 -2.05 -13.70 7.88
N ILE A 235 -2.05 -13.58 6.56
CA ILE A 235 -1.08 -12.82 5.76
C ILE A 235 -1.86 -11.85 4.86
N ILE A 236 -1.61 -10.55 5.02
CA ILE A 236 -2.10 -9.53 4.08
C ILE A 236 -1.05 -9.40 2.98
N ARG A 237 -1.47 -9.58 1.73
CA ARG A 237 -0.61 -9.45 0.58
C ARG A 237 -1.03 -8.28 -0.28
N GLU A 238 -0.09 -7.40 -0.57
CA GLU A 238 -0.26 -6.29 -1.48
C GLU A 238 0.65 -6.44 -2.70
N GLU A 239 0.48 -5.60 -3.70
CA GLU A 239 1.26 -5.65 -4.94
C GLU A 239 1.72 -4.26 -5.36
N SER A 240 2.99 -4.17 -5.76
CA SER A 240 3.53 -3.02 -6.46
C SER A 240 3.54 -3.32 -7.97
N ASN A 241 2.52 -2.79 -8.64
CA ASN A 241 2.27 -2.95 -10.06
C ASN A 241 2.76 -1.75 -10.88
N SER A 242 2.84 -1.93 -12.18
CA SER A 242 3.15 -0.90 -13.18
C SER A 242 2.19 -0.98 -14.37
N ALA A 243 2.14 0.07 -15.19
CA ALA A 243 1.38 0.11 -16.42
C ALA A 243 2.04 1.09 -17.41
N VAL A 244 1.99 0.77 -18.72
CA VAL A 244 2.64 1.56 -19.77
C VAL A 244 1.87 2.82 -20.15
N ASP A 245 0.57 2.89 -19.84
CA ASP A 245 -0.30 4.03 -20.13
C ASP A 245 -0.13 5.21 -19.15
N ARG A 246 0.80 5.10 -18.22
CA ARG A 246 1.12 6.10 -17.20
C ARG A 246 2.57 5.98 -16.76
N PRO A 247 3.17 7.04 -16.15
CA PRO A 247 4.54 7.02 -15.70
C PRO A 247 4.86 5.81 -14.82
N LEU A 248 6.02 5.20 -15.03
CA LEU A 248 6.52 4.07 -14.24
C LEU A 248 7.65 4.54 -13.31
N PRO A 249 7.60 4.14 -12.01
CA PRO A 249 6.48 3.49 -11.34
C PRO A 249 5.33 4.48 -11.19
N PHE A 250 4.11 4.01 -11.30
CA PHE A 250 2.90 4.82 -11.10
C PHE A 250 2.92 5.62 -9.79
N PHE A 251 3.53 5.04 -8.77
CA PHE A 251 3.80 5.67 -7.49
C PHE A 251 5.15 5.15 -6.98
N LEU A 252 6.14 6.03 -6.84
CA LEU A 252 7.52 5.62 -6.50
C LEU A 252 7.61 4.92 -5.15
N TYR A 253 6.84 5.37 -4.16
CA TYR A 253 6.76 4.78 -2.82
C TYR A 253 5.72 3.66 -2.68
N SER A 254 5.29 3.01 -3.76
CA SER A 254 4.19 2.05 -3.70
C SER A 254 4.45 0.88 -2.75
N ALA A 255 5.67 0.41 -2.66
CA ALA A 255 6.02 -0.66 -1.73
C ALA A 255 6.09 -0.17 -0.28
N SER A 256 6.70 0.97 -0.02
CA SER A 256 6.68 1.60 1.31
C SER A 256 5.25 1.87 1.79
N GLU A 257 4.39 2.40 0.91
CA GLU A 257 2.99 2.72 1.25
C GLU A 257 2.20 1.46 1.63
N ASN A 258 2.26 0.43 0.79
CA ASN A 258 1.61 -0.85 1.05
C ASN A 258 2.08 -1.45 2.38
N CYS A 259 3.40 -1.49 2.60
CA CYS A 259 3.98 -2.10 3.80
C CYS A 259 3.67 -1.30 5.06
N GLN A 260 3.87 0.03 5.06
CA GLN A 260 3.62 0.86 6.24
C GLN A 260 2.15 0.93 6.61
N SER A 261 1.26 1.00 5.61
CA SER A 261 -0.17 0.98 5.84
C SER A 261 -0.61 -0.31 6.53
N ALA A 262 -0.14 -1.43 6.07
CA ALA A 262 -0.52 -2.70 6.63
C ALA A 262 0.17 -2.97 7.98
N ALA A 263 1.45 -2.56 8.16
CA ALA A 263 2.16 -2.71 9.43
C ALA A 263 1.55 -1.84 10.54
N GLY A 264 1.25 -0.57 10.28
CA GLY A 264 0.62 0.33 11.24
C GLY A 264 -0.82 -0.06 11.59
N SER A 265 -1.56 -0.61 10.62
CA SER A 265 -2.95 -1.03 10.80
C SER A 265 -3.09 -2.39 11.48
N TRP A 266 -2.26 -3.39 11.13
CA TRP A 266 -2.43 -4.79 11.52
C TRP A 266 -1.17 -5.44 12.09
N GLY A 267 -0.11 -4.67 12.33
CA GLY A 267 1.15 -5.16 12.88
C GLY A 267 0.97 -5.88 14.22
N GLY A 268 1.73 -6.97 14.39
CA GLY A 268 1.65 -7.84 15.55
C GLY A 268 0.57 -8.92 15.49
N GLU A 269 -0.45 -8.75 14.64
CA GLU A 269 -1.55 -9.71 14.47
C GLU A 269 -1.42 -10.50 13.16
N LYS A 270 -0.93 -9.86 12.12
CA LYS A 270 -0.83 -10.40 10.76
C LYS A 270 0.56 -10.18 10.19
N THR A 271 0.94 -11.05 9.27
CA THR A 271 2.14 -10.85 8.46
C THR A 271 1.83 -10.02 7.23
N MET A 272 2.82 -9.25 6.80
CA MET A 272 2.75 -8.38 5.64
C MET A 272 3.63 -8.91 4.53
N LEU A 273 3.07 -9.06 3.35
CA LEU A 273 3.78 -9.32 2.10
C LEU A 273 3.45 -8.22 1.10
N ASN A 274 4.45 -7.66 0.45
CA ASN A 274 4.22 -6.83 -0.73
C ASN A 274 5.01 -7.39 -1.90
N CYS A 275 4.29 -7.75 -2.96
CA CYS A 275 4.89 -8.36 -4.14
C CYS A 275 5.47 -7.31 -5.09
N ALA A 276 6.75 -7.42 -5.36
CA ALA A 276 7.39 -6.75 -6.48
C ALA A 276 7.05 -7.51 -7.78
N ILE A 277 6.02 -7.04 -8.49
CA ILE A 277 5.59 -7.65 -9.76
C ILE A 277 6.63 -7.36 -10.84
N ASN A 278 7.22 -8.41 -11.42
CA ASN A 278 8.20 -8.27 -12.49
C ASN A 278 7.54 -8.21 -13.87
N ALA A 279 6.75 -7.18 -14.09
CA ALA A 279 6.11 -6.89 -15.37
C ALA A 279 5.93 -5.38 -15.55
N VAL A 280 6.20 -4.86 -16.72
CA VAL A 280 5.96 -3.43 -17.05
C VAL A 280 4.48 -3.13 -17.15
N ASP A 281 3.64 -4.13 -17.49
CA ASP A 281 2.19 -3.99 -17.61
C ASP A 281 1.51 -5.36 -17.60
N ILE A 282 0.22 -5.40 -17.32
CA ILE A 282 -0.58 -6.63 -17.40
C ILE A 282 -0.61 -7.23 -18.81
N PHE A 283 -0.42 -6.42 -19.86
CA PHE A 283 -0.35 -6.87 -21.24
C PHE A 283 1.06 -7.35 -21.65
N TYR A 284 2.10 -6.86 -20.96
CA TYR A 284 3.51 -7.14 -21.25
C TYR A 284 4.17 -7.91 -20.10
N ARG A 285 3.57 -9.07 -19.73
CA ARG A 285 3.95 -9.85 -18.54
C ARG A 285 5.31 -10.53 -18.60
N PHE A 286 5.91 -10.61 -19.81
CA PHE A 286 7.19 -11.24 -20.05
C PHE A 286 8.36 -10.25 -20.20
N GLN A 287 8.08 -8.96 -20.00
CA GLN A 287 9.08 -7.92 -19.82
C GLN A 287 8.97 -7.37 -18.41
N GLY A 288 10.04 -7.51 -17.63
CA GLY A 288 10.13 -6.96 -16.28
C GLY A 288 10.23 -5.44 -16.27
N VAL A 289 9.94 -4.84 -15.15
CA VAL A 289 10.34 -3.45 -14.85
C VAL A 289 11.87 -3.37 -14.79
N SER A 290 12.44 -2.15 -14.77
CA SER A 290 13.90 -2.03 -14.64
C SER A 290 14.38 -2.77 -13.37
N PRO A 291 15.57 -3.42 -13.44
CA PRO A 291 16.15 -4.09 -12.26
C PRO A 291 16.28 -3.18 -11.05
N GLU A 292 16.54 -1.88 -11.28
CA GLU A 292 16.64 -0.89 -10.21
C GLU A 292 15.30 -0.63 -9.52
N LEU A 293 14.18 -0.63 -10.26
CA LEU A 293 12.85 -0.53 -9.65
C LEU A 293 12.50 -1.79 -8.84
N THR A 294 12.87 -2.97 -9.34
CA THR A 294 12.73 -4.22 -8.58
C THR A 294 13.50 -4.15 -7.25
N LYS A 295 14.76 -3.65 -7.27
CA LYS A 295 15.54 -3.45 -6.05
C LYS A 295 14.89 -2.45 -5.10
N ILE A 296 14.42 -1.29 -5.59
CA ILE A 296 13.73 -0.29 -4.78
C ILE A 296 12.55 -0.93 -4.06
N ARG A 297 11.64 -1.57 -4.77
CA ARG A 297 10.45 -2.20 -4.19
C ARG A 297 10.79 -3.22 -3.11
N LEU A 298 11.78 -4.06 -3.35
CA LEU A 298 12.21 -5.08 -2.39
C LEU A 298 12.93 -4.46 -1.17
N TYR A 299 13.76 -3.44 -1.36
CA TYR A 299 14.39 -2.73 -0.24
C TYR A 299 13.37 -1.92 0.57
N GLU A 300 12.37 -1.30 -0.05
CA GLU A 300 11.25 -0.67 0.67
C GLU A 300 10.49 -1.69 1.52
N ASN A 301 10.21 -2.89 0.98
CA ASN A 301 9.58 -3.98 1.75
C ASN A 301 10.40 -4.29 3.00
N MET A 302 11.72 -4.53 2.86
CA MET A 302 12.62 -4.82 3.97
C MET A 302 12.64 -3.68 4.98
N ALA A 303 12.83 -2.45 4.53
CA ALA A 303 13.01 -1.28 5.38
C ALA A 303 11.74 -0.91 6.13
N ALA A 304 10.57 -1.14 5.54
CA ALA A 304 9.27 -0.94 6.19
C ALA A 304 8.82 -2.11 7.09
N GLY A 305 9.65 -3.15 7.22
CA GLY A 305 9.35 -4.29 8.11
C GLY A 305 8.41 -5.34 7.54
N SER A 306 8.19 -5.33 6.22
CA SER A 306 7.43 -6.34 5.49
C SER A 306 8.30 -7.51 5.08
N GLN A 307 7.65 -8.61 4.68
CA GLN A 307 8.27 -9.75 4.04
C GLN A 307 8.54 -9.46 2.56
N LEU A 308 9.46 -10.23 1.97
CA LEU A 308 9.82 -10.12 0.56
C LEU A 308 8.96 -11.05 -0.29
N ASP A 309 8.44 -10.52 -1.40
CA ASP A 309 7.70 -11.28 -2.41
C ASP A 309 8.05 -10.78 -3.81
N PHE A 310 8.28 -11.71 -4.72
CA PHE A 310 8.62 -11.44 -6.12
C PHE A 310 7.83 -12.37 -7.02
N CYS A 311 7.26 -11.83 -8.10
CA CYS A 311 6.37 -12.60 -8.97
C CYS A 311 6.81 -12.53 -10.44
N ILE A 312 6.80 -13.71 -11.08
CA ILE A 312 6.91 -13.87 -12.53
C ILE A 312 5.74 -14.70 -13.09
N ILE A 313 5.54 -14.62 -14.39
CA ILE A 313 4.59 -15.47 -15.11
C ILE A 313 5.31 -16.71 -15.64
N GLY A 314 4.73 -17.88 -15.33
CA GLY A 314 5.28 -19.18 -15.73
C GLY A 314 6.43 -19.67 -14.84
N ASP A 315 7.17 -20.64 -15.35
CA ASP A 315 8.38 -21.15 -14.72
C ASP A 315 9.62 -20.31 -15.10
N PHE A 316 10.78 -20.66 -14.57
CA PHE A 316 12.02 -19.95 -14.88
C PHE A 316 12.63 -20.33 -16.24
N ALA A 317 12.37 -21.53 -16.75
CA ALA A 317 13.02 -22.03 -17.95
C ALA A 317 12.66 -21.21 -19.17
N ASP A 318 11.39 -20.87 -19.31
CA ASP A 318 10.85 -20.11 -20.44
C ASP A 318 10.73 -18.60 -20.18
N TYR A 319 11.09 -18.13 -18.96
CA TYR A 319 10.95 -16.71 -18.64
C TYR A 319 12.05 -15.88 -19.28
N PRO A 320 11.72 -14.98 -20.22
CA PRO A 320 12.71 -14.31 -21.07
C PRO A 320 13.52 -13.21 -20.38
N ASP A 321 13.00 -12.62 -19.30
CA ASP A 321 13.64 -11.51 -18.59
C ASP A 321 14.35 -11.99 -17.31
N ARG A 322 15.65 -12.19 -17.41
CA ARG A 322 16.49 -12.65 -16.28
C ARG A 322 17.04 -11.49 -15.43
N ALA A 323 16.92 -10.24 -15.89
CA ALA A 323 17.51 -9.10 -15.20
C ALA A 323 16.78 -8.79 -13.87
N GLY A 324 15.43 -8.85 -13.86
CA GLY A 324 14.64 -8.72 -12.65
C GLY A 324 14.90 -9.86 -11.64
N VAL A 325 15.10 -11.09 -12.15
CA VAL A 325 15.46 -12.25 -11.30
C VAL A 325 16.82 -12.04 -10.64
N ALA A 326 17.81 -11.51 -11.37
CA ALA A 326 19.13 -11.21 -10.80
C ALA A 326 19.06 -10.11 -9.72
N ALA A 327 18.25 -9.05 -9.95
CA ALA A 327 18.00 -7.99 -8.96
C ALA A 327 17.32 -8.54 -7.69
N MET A 328 16.33 -9.40 -7.85
CA MET A 328 15.67 -10.07 -6.72
C MET A 328 16.67 -10.91 -5.91
N ARG A 329 17.50 -11.72 -6.55
CA ARG A 329 18.52 -12.55 -5.88
C ARG A 329 19.49 -11.72 -5.05
N GLU A 330 19.92 -10.56 -5.55
CA GLU A 330 20.77 -9.63 -4.81
C GLU A 330 20.12 -9.22 -3.49
N VAL A 331 18.86 -8.76 -3.54
CA VAL A 331 18.13 -8.27 -2.35
C VAL A 331 17.77 -9.41 -1.40
N PHE A 332 17.29 -10.55 -1.92
CA PHE A 332 17.01 -11.74 -1.11
C PHE A 332 18.27 -12.25 -0.39
N GLY A 333 19.43 -12.19 -1.05
CA GLY A 333 20.71 -12.52 -0.45
C GLY A 333 21.09 -11.59 0.72
N VAL A 334 20.88 -10.27 0.56
CA VAL A 334 21.07 -9.28 1.65
C VAL A 334 20.16 -9.61 2.84
N HIS A 335 18.87 -9.85 2.58
CA HIS A 335 17.92 -10.21 3.62
C HIS A 335 18.30 -11.51 4.32
N ALA A 336 18.65 -12.57 3.56
CA ALA A 336 18.98 -13.88 4.12
C ALA A 336 20.18 -13.82 5.10
N ARG A 337 21.22 -13.05 4.75
CA ARG A 337 22.41 -12.88 5.61
C ARG A 337 22.12 -12.07 6.88
N ASN A 338 21.06 -11.27 6.90
CA ASN A 338 20.71 -10.35 7.97
C ASN A 338 19.31 -10.60 8.53
N GLU A 339 18.75 -11.79 8.33
CA GLU A 339 17.36 -12.15 8.62
C GLU A 339 16.92 -11.82 10.07
N ALA A 340 17.85 -11.92 11.03
CA ALA A 340 17.56 -11.64 12.44
C ALA A 340 17.19 -10.18 12.71
N LEU A 341 17.56 -9.24 11.83
CA LEU A 341 17.32 -7.80 11.99
C LEU A 341 15.97 -7.37 11.41
N TYR A 342 15.48 -8.09 10.38
CA TYR A 342 14.32 -7.64 9.63
C TYR A 342 13.00 -8.14 10.23
N GLY A 343 11.94 -7.34 10.00
CA GLY A 343 10.55 -7.73 10.28
C GLY A 343 10.10 -7.72 11.75
N LYS A 344 10.94 -7.25 12.67
CA LYS A 344 10.61 -7.15 14.12
C LYS A 344 10.78 -5.72 14.62
N PHE A 345 10.52 -4.75 13.79
CA PHE A 345 10.75 -3.36 14.12
C PHE A 345 9.73 -2.82 15.13
N GLN A 346 10.23 -1.97 16.03
CA GLN A 346 9.42 -1.12 16.88
C GLN A 346 9.42 0.28 16.27
N SER A 347 8.25 0.78 15.91
CA SER A 347 8.14 2.11 15.33
C SER A 347 8.57 3.17 16.35
N LEU A 348 9.37 4.13 15.89
CA LEU A 348 9.74 5.34 16.61
C LEU A 348 8.91 6.55 16.14
N ALA A 349 7.99 6.36 15.20
CA ALA A 349 7.20 7.42 14.62
C ALA A 349 6.40 8.21 15.67
N ARG A 350 6.38 9.52 15.51
CA ARG A 350 5.60 10.44 16.35
C ARG A 350 4.41 11.03 15.60
N VAL A 351 4.28 10.71 14.31
CA VAL A 351 3.18 11.12 13.45
C VAL A 351 2.41 9.88 13.01
N LEU A 352 1.09 9.97 13.07
CA LEU A 352 0.19 9.00 12.47
C LEU A 352 -0.50 9.64 11.27
N LEU A 353 -0.48 8.97 10.13
CA LEU A 353 -1.20 9.38 8.93
C LEU A 353 -2.41 8.46 8.73
N TYR A 354 -3.61 9.01 8.76
CA TYR A 354 -4.82 8.26 8.49
C TYR A 354 -5.01 8.06 6.98
N ARG A 355 -5.29 6.79 6.55
CA ARG A 355 -5.61 6.43 5.17
C ARG A 355 -7.12 6.21 5.01
N PRO A 356 -7.87 7.19 4.50
CA PRO A 356 -9.33 7.08 4.35
C PRO A 356 -9.75 6.08 3.27
N ARG A 357 -8.93 5.96 2.21
CA ARG A 357 -9.13 5.07 1.07
C ARG A 357 -7.81 4.79 0.37
N LYS A 358 -7.61 3.55 -0.09
CA LYS A 358 -6.47 3.19 -0.93
C LYS A 358 -6.52 4.00 -2.23
N GLY A 359 -5.38 4.56 -2.64
CA GLY A 359 -5.25 5.35 -3.86
C GLY A 359 -5.87 6.75 -3.80
N ASP A 360 -6.30 7.23 -2.61
CA ASP A 360 -6.78 8.60 -2.46
C ASP A 360 -5.65 9.61 -2.70
N PRO A 361 -5.78 10.56 -3.65
CA PRO A 361 -4.69 11.47 -3.99
C PRO A 361 -4.34 12.48 -2.88
N GLU A 362 -5.29 12.84 -2.01
CA GLU A 362 -5.00 13.70 -0.85
C GLU A 362 -4.10 12.95 0.14
N TYR A 363 -4.44 11.70 0.44
CA TYR A 363 -3.64 10.83 1.29
C TYR A 363 -2.25 10.53 0.68
N LEU A 364 -2.20 10.15 -0.60
CA LEU A 364 -0.94 9.84 -1.29
C LEU A 364 0.00 11.05 -1.32
N GLY A 365 -0.55 12.25 -1.51
CA GLY A 365 0.24 13.48 -1.43
C GLY A 365 0.83 13.71 -0.05
N TRP A 366 0.07 13.47 1.02
CA TRP A 366 0.59 13.53 2.40
C TRP A 366 1.65 12.46 2.67
N PHE A 367 1.45 11.23 2.16
CA PHE A 367 2.44 10.17 2.27
C PHE A 367 3.77 10.59 1.63
N ASN A 368 3.74 11.05 0.36
CA ASN A 368 4.91 11.54 -0.36
C ASN A 368 5.58 12.72 0.37
N LEU A 369 4.79 13.67 0.80
CA LEU A 369 5.26 14.88 1.46
C LEU A 369 6.02 14.56 2.76
N LEU A 370 5.52 13.62 3.57
CA LEU A 370 6.19 13.19 4.80
C LEU A 370 7.48 12.41 4.51
N LYS A 371 7.48 11.54 3.49
CA LYS A 371 8.69 10.84 3.01
C LYS A 371 9.75 11.82 2.53
N ASP A 372 9.38 12.72 1.63
CA ASP A 372 10.26 13.74 1.07
C ASP A 372 10.75 14.76 2.12
N GLY A 373 9.98 14.93 3.20
CA GLY A 373 10.31 15.76 4.35
C GLY A 373 11.07 15.04 5.46
N HIS A 374 11.37 13.76 5.29
CA HIS A 374 12.06 12.90 6.26
C HIS A 374 11.39 12.88 7.65
N VAL A 375 10.06 12.99 7.68
CA VAL A 375 9.28 12.83 8.91
C VAL A 375 8.97 11.35 9.09
N LEU A 376 9.29 10.81 10.26
CA LEU A 376 8.91 9.42 10.57
C LEU A 376 7.43 9.36 10.92
N PHE A 377 6.70 8.48 10.25
CA PHE A 377 5.27 8.32 10.46
C PHE A 377 4.82 6.87 10.27
N ASP A 378 3.76 6.52 10.98
CA ASP A 378 3.00 5.29 10.76
C ASP A 378 1.72 5.60 9.99
N VAL A 379 1.10 4.58 9.40
CA VAL A 379 -0.16 4.71 8.68
C VAL A 379 -1.23 3.86 9.35
N LEU A 380 -2.43 4.42 9.51
CA LEU A 380 -3.61 3.70 9.99
C LEU A 380 -4.70 3.74 8.92
N ASP A 381 -5.07 2.59 8.36
CA ASP A 381 -6.12 2.52 7.36
C ASP A 381 -7.52 2.60 7.97
N HIS A 382 -8.51 2.95 7.13
CA HIS A 382 -9.88 3.13 7.60
C HIS A 382 -10.48 1.90 8.30
N PRO A 383 -10.35 0.66 7.79
CA PRO A 383 -10.85 -0.51 8.50
C PRO A 383 -10.25 -0.67 9.90
N ALA A 384 -8.93 -0.54 10.03
CA ALA A 384 -8.29 -0.61 11.34
C ALA A 384 -8.64 0.56 12.25
N ALA A 385 -8.81 1.77 11.70
CA ALA A 385 -9.27 2.92 12.47
C ALA A 385 -10.68 2.75 13.05
N VAL A 386 -11.53 1.96 12.39
CA VAL A 386 -12.87 1.60 12.86
C VAL A 386 -12.82 0.46 13.87
N GLU A 387 -12.06 -0.60 13.59
CA GLU A 387 -11.98 -1.81 14.43
C GLU A 387 -11.11 -1.60 15.67
N HIS A 388 -10.03 -0.80 15.57
CA HIS A 388 -8.99 -0.56 16.57
C HIS A 388 -8.67 0.93 16.73
N PRO A 389 -9.64 1.79 17.11
CA PRO A 389 -9.42 3.24 17.23
C PRO A 389 -8.33 3.62 18.23
N GLU A 390 -8.05 2.76 19.24
CA GLU A 390 -7.00 2.94 20.24
C GLU A 390 -5.58 2.97 19.63
N ARG A 391 -5.38 2.43 18.43
CA ARG A 391 -4.09 2.50 17.70
C ARG A 391 -3.72 3.93 17.32
N ALA A 392 -4.65 4.87 17.37
CA ALA A 392 -4.38 6.28 17.13
C ALA A 392 -3.76 7.01 18.35
N ALA A 393 -3.66 6.35 19.51
CA ALA A 393 -3.10 6.95 20.71
C ALA A 393 -1.55 6.90 20.73
N GLY A 394 -0.92 7.84 21.45
CA GLY A 394 0.52 7.84 21.72
C GLY A 394 1.39 8.57 20.70
N TYR A 395 0.80 9.10 19.63
CA TYR A 395 1.50 9.96 18.67
C TYR A 395 1.50 11.43 19.12
N ALA A 396 2.44 12.21 18.60
CA ALA A 396 2.46 13.66 18.79
C ALA A 396 1.44 14.36 17.88
N ALA A 397 1.26 13.84 16.67
CA ALA A 397 0.30 14.37 15.71
C ALA A 397 -0.42 13.23 14.96
N LEU A 398 -1.72 13.47 14.67
CA LEU A 398 -2.53 12.70 13.73
C LEU A 398 -2.86 13.60 12.54
N ILE A 399 -2.42 13.20 11.35
CA ILE A 399 -2.77 13.87 10.09
C ILE A 399 -3.97 13.15 9.48
N VAL A 400 -5.01 13.90 9.15
CA VAL A 400 -6.31 13.40 8.69
C VAL A 400 -6.63 13.96 7.30
N PRO A 401 -6.17 13.31 6.22
CA PRO A 401 -6.70 13.55 4.88
C PRO A 401 -8.17 13.11 4.81
N ASP A 402 -9.03 13.84 4.11
CA ASP A 402 -10.47 13.58 4.03
C ASP A 402 -11.15 13.46 5.42
N PRO A 403 -11.28 14.57 6.17
CA PRO A 403 -11.79 14.54 7.53
C PRO A 403 -13.28 14.13 7.64
N ALA A 404 -14.04 14.19 6.54
CA ALA A 404 -15.42 13.73 6.51
C ALA A 404 -15.56 12.21 6.73
N ARG A 405 -14.52 11.44 6.35
CA ARG A 405 -14.47 9.98 6.52
C ARG A 405 -13.82 9.51 7.82
N ALA A 406 -13.24 10.42 8.60
CA ALA A 406 -12.49 10.06 9.79
C ALA A 406 -13.41 9.50 10.90
N PRO A 407 -13.16 8.28 11.43
CA PRO A 407 -13.93 7.75 12.54
C PRO A 407 -13.81 8.63 13.80
N ALA A 408 -14.93 9.06 14.37
CA ALA A 408 -14.93 9.90 15.57
C ALA A 408 -14.25 9.23 16.78
N ALA A 409 -14.31 7.89 16.87
CA ALA A 409 -13.61 7.12 17.91
C ALA A 409 -12.09 7.24 17.78
N MET A 410 -11.55 7.18 16.55
CA MET A 410 -10.12 7.38 16.26
C MET A 410 -9.67 8.79 16.67
N LEU A 411 -10.40 9.83 16.27
CA LEU A 411 -10.07 11.22 16.62
C LEU A 411 -10.06 11.43 18.14
N ARG A 412 -11.01 10.81 18.84
CA ARG A 412 -11.08 10.86 20.30
C ARG A 412 -9.90 10.15 20.95
N ALA A 413 -9.59 8.91 20.53
CA ALA A 413 -8.46 8.15 21.05
C ALA A 413 -7.11 8.87 20.83
N ALA A 414 -6.91 9.49 19.67
CA ALA A 414 -5.73 10.30 19.39
C ALA A 414 -5.60 11.48 20.36
N ARG A 415 -6.68 12.26 20.56
CA ARG A 415 -6.68 13.42 21.47
C ARG A 415 -6.48 13.02 22.93
N GLU A 416 -7.15 11.99 23.40
CA GLU A 416 -7.00 11.45 24.74
C GLU A 416 -5.57 10.96 24.98
N GLY A 417 -4.91 10.42 23.94
CA GLY A 417 -3.50 10.07 23.91
C GLY A 417 -2.54 11.25 23.78
N GLY A 418 -3.03 12.50 23.70
CA GLY A 418 -2.23 13.72 23.64
C GLY A 418 -1.85 14.19 22.24
N ALA A 419 -2.31 13.52 21.19
CA ALA A 419 -2.00 13.92 19.81
C ALA A 419 -2.68 15.23 19.41
N LYS A 420 -1.94 16.07 18.68
CA LYS A 420 -2.49 17.21 17.95
C LYS A 420 -3.11 16.73 16.64
N LEU A 421 -4.21 17.36 16.20
CA LEU A 421 -4.90 16.96 14.98
C LEU A 421 -4.62 17.94 13.84
N LEU A 422 -4.16 17.44 12.71
CA LEU A 422 -3.97 18.23 11.49
C LEU A 422 -4.90 17.67 10.39
N PHE A 423 -5.99 18.37 10.13
CA PHE A 423 -6.91 18.03 9.06
C PHE A 423 -6.44 18.61 7.73
N SER A 424 -6.66 17.89 6.63
CA SER A 424 -6.37 18.35 5.28
C SER A 424 -7.55 18.10 4.35
N GLY A 425 -7.82 19.02 3.44
CA GLY A 425 -8.97 18.91 2.56
C GLY A 425 -10.30 19.29 3.22
N LEU A 426 -10.28 20.17 4.23
CA LEU A 426 -11.49 20.71 4.83
C LEU A 426 -12.08 21.78 3.89
N VAL A 427 -12.87 21.37 2.92
CA VAL A 427 -13.39 22.27 1.86
C VAL A 427 -14.89 22.55 1.96
N ASP A 428 -15.62 21.78 2.78
CA ASP A 428 -17.08 21.86 2.92
C ASP A 428 -17.55 21.62 4.36
N GLY A 429 -18.86 21.51 4.53
CA GLY A 429 -19.53 21.28 5.83
C GLY A 429 -19.71 19.81 6.23
N GLU A 430 -19.22 18.85 5.46
CA GLU A 430 -19.47 17.41 5.70
C GLU A 430 -18.67 16.87 6.90
N ALA A 431 -17.49 17.41 7.15
CA ALA A 431 -16.61 16.98 8.23
C ALA A 431 -17.01 17.53 9.61
N THR A 432 -18.21 17.21 10.07
CA THR A 432 -18.86 17.82 11.25
C THR A 432 -18.01 17.74 12.53
N GLU A 433 -17.31 16.62 12.77
CA GLU A 433 -16.45 16.48 13.95
C GLU A 433 -15.20 17.36 13.87
N ALA A 434 -14.59 17.49 12.68
CA ALA A 434 -13.45 18.40 12.47
C ALA A 434 -13.88 19.87 12.68
N LEU A 435 -15.05 20.26 12.14
CA LEU A 435 -15.61 21.61 12.35
C LEU A 435 -15.83 21.90 13.83
N ARG A 436 -16.42 20.95 14.56
CA ARG A 436 -16.64 21.05 16.01
C ARG A 436 -15.33 21.22 16.78
N LEU A 437 -14.30 20.42 16.45
CA LEU A 437 -13.00 20.46 17.11
C LEU A 437 -12.24 21.76 16.84
N LEU A 438 -12.40 22.32 15.66
CA LEU A 438 -11.81 23.63 15.28
C LEU A 438 -12.61 24.81 15.83
N GLY A 439 -13.89 24.63 16.17
CA GLY A 439 -14.77 25.72 16.58
C GLY A 439 -15.14 26.66 15.42
N VAL A 440 -15.28 26.13 14.22
CA VAL A 440 -15.59 26.88 13.00
C VAL A 440 -16.88 26.42 12.35
N GLU A 441 -17.51 27.29 11.58
CA GLU A 441 -18.68 26.97 10.76
C GLU A 441 -18.36 27.19 9.29
N TRP A 442 -18.68 26.19 8.46
CA TRP A 442 -18.58 26.33 7.01
C TRP A 442 -19.59 27.34 6.46
N ARG A 443 -19.16 28.17 5.52
CA ARG A 443 -19.98 29.21 4.87
C ARG A 443 -20.21 28.89 3.40
N THR A 444 -19.15 28.61 2.67
CA THR A 444 -19.21 28.30 1.23
C THR A 444 -17.91 27.61 0.78
N THR A 445 -17.93 27.05 -0.41
CA THR A 445 -16.75 26.51 -1.08
C THR A 445 -16.49 27.29 -2.35
N LEU A 446 -15.31 27.86 -2.47
CA LEU A 446 -14.82 28.41 -3.73
C LEU A 446 -14.34 27.23 -4.59
N ARG A 447 -15.10 26.90 -5.64
CA ARG A 447 -14.83 25.71 -6.46
C ARG A 447 -13.75 25.94 -7.53
N ASN A 448 -13.44 27.19 -7.85
CA ASN A 448 -12.43 27.55 -8.82
C ASN A 448 -11.55 28.66 -8.23
N THR A 449 -10.35 28.27 -7.80
CA THR A 449 -9.35 29.19 -7.24
C THR A 449 -8.16 29.37 -8.19
N ARG A 450 -8.33 29.07 -9.48
CA ARG A 450 -7.25 29.23 -10.45
C ARG A 450 -6.77 30.69 -10.48
N ALA A 451 -5.43 30.88 -10.46
CA ALA A 451 -4.77 32.17 -10.33
C ALA A 451 -4.97 32.86 -8.96
N ALA A 452 -5.41 32.15 -7.94
CA ALA A 452 -5.34 32.56 -6.54
C ALA A 452 -4.05 32.08 -5.88
N TYR A 453 -3.71 32.66 -4.73
CA TYR A 453 -2.53 32.31 -3.98
C TYR A 453 -2.84 32.23 -2.48
N LEU A 454 -1.91 31.68 -1.73
CA LEU A 454 -1.88 31.70 -0.27
C LEU A 454 -0.74 32.59 0.19
N SER A 455 -1.00 33.49 1.11
CA SER A 455 0.03 34.42 1.63
C SER A 455 0.85 33.75 2.72
N THR A 456 2.17 33.70 2.52
CA THR A 456 3.20 33.26 3.48
C THR A 456 3.94 34.42 4.12
N ALA A 457 3.33 35.60 4.18
CA ALA A 457 3.95 36.82 4.72
C ALA A 457 4.28 36.70 6.23
N ASP A 458 3.58 35.88 6.98
CA ASP A 458 3.93 35.55 8.37
C ASP A 458 5.14 34.59 8.42
N LYS A 459 6.35 35.17 8.37
CA LYS A 459 7.61 34.40 8.38
C LYS A 459 7.90 33.70 9.70
N THR A 460 7.21 34.04 10.77
CA THR A 460 7.34 33.33 12.05
C THR A 460 6.74 31.96 11.95
N ARG A 461 5.59 31.83 11.30
CA ARG A 461 4.91 30.54 11.07
C ARG A 461 5.41 29.80 9.84
N PHE A 462 5.86 30.54 8.83
CA PHE A 462 6.34 29.98 7.56
C PHE A 462 7.81 30.37 7.30
N PRO A 463 8.75 29.92 8.15
CA PRO A 463 10.17 30.25 8.05
C PRO A 463 10.82 29.66 6.80
N SER A 464 10.21 28.66 6.16
CA SER A 464 10.71 28.07 4.92
C SER A 464 10.54 28.97 3.69
N PHE A 465 9.88 30.14 3.84
CA PHE A 465 9.58 31.09 2.75
C PHE A 465 10.22 32.48 2.98
N PRO A 466 11.53 32.61 3.22
CA PRO A 466 12.11 33.90 3.60
C PRO A 466 11.91 34.99 2.53
N GLU A 467 11.94 34.61 1.25
CA GLU A 467 11.89 35.54 0.09
C GLU A 467 10.66 35.32 -0.80
N ARG A 468 9.67 34.50 -0.35
CA ARG A 468 8.48 34.19 -1.12
C ARG A 468 7.23 34.44 -0.29
N ASP A 469 6.39 35.38 -0.75
CA ASP A 469 5.20 35.79 -0.02
C ASP A 469 3.92 35.07 -0.47
N TRP A 470 3.92 34.46 -1.66
CA TRP A 470 2.75 33.81 -2.22
C TRP A 470 3.09 32.39 -2.69
N VAL A 471 2.19 31.44 -2.37
CA VAL A 471 2.22 30.06 -2.87
C VAL A 471 0.96 29.81 -3.67
N ILE A 472 1.08 29.13 -4.80
CA ILE A 472 -0.05 28.85 -5.68
C ILE A 472 -1.14 28.04 -4.97
N LEU A 473 -2.38 28.41 -5.26
CA LEU A 473 -3.57 27.67 -4.90
C LEU A 473 -4.34 27.33 -6.18
N ASP A 474 -4.87 26.12 -6.26
CA ASP A 474 -5.73 25.67 -7.36
C ASP A 474 -6.85 24.77 -6.81
N ARG A 475 -7.96 24.67 -7.55
CA ARG A 475 -9.14 23.85 -7.24
C ARG A 475 -10.04 24.44 -6.15
N GLU A 476 -10.40 23.66 -5.13
CA GLU A 476 -11.39 23.99 -4.12
C GLU A 476 -10.77 24.63 -2.89
N PHE A 477 -11.48 25.61 -2.31
CA PHE A 477 -11.11 26.26 -1.07
C PHE A 477 -12.35 26.50 -0.19
N GLY A 478 -12.30 26.02 1.05
CA GLY A 478 -13.37 26.21 2.04
C GLY A 478 -13.31 27.56 2.72
N VAL A 479 -14.42 28.26 2.84
CA VAL A 479 -14.57 29.51 3.59
C VAL A 479 -15.32 29.26 4.88
N PHE A 480 -14.74 29.66 5.99
CA PHE A 480 -15.27 29.40 7.35
C PHE A 480 -15.43 30.68 8.14
N SER A 481 -16.45 30.74 9.01
CA SER A 481 -16.60 31.78 10.04
C SER A 481 -16.11 31.27 11.39
N GLY A 482 -15.79 32.20 12.29
CA GLY A 482 -15.19 31.88 13.59
C GLY A 482 -13.73 31.45 13.53
N ALA A 483 -13.16 31.40 12.34
CA ALA A 483 -11.83 30.88 12.10
C ALA A 483 -10.74 31.84 12.57
N GLN A 484 -9.87 31.34 13.45
CA GLN A 484 -8.53 31.89 13.65
C GLN A 484 -7.54 31.10 12.81
N GLY A 485 -6.45 31.73 12.35
CA GLY A 485 -5.49 30.98 11.56
C GLY A 485 -4.50 31.85 10.78
N ALA A 486 -3.87 31.22 9.81
CA ALA A 486 -2.81 31.77 8.97
C ALA A 486 -3.10 31.50 7.49
N LEU A 487 -2.15 31.82 6.62
CA LEU A 487 -2.28 31.67 5.16
C LEU A 487 -3.50 32.41 4.60
N PRO A 488 -3.58 33.74 4.69
CA PRO A 488 -4.66 34.49 4.04
C PRO A 488 -4.75 34.14 2.56
N LEU A 489 -5.99 34.01 2.06
CA LEU A 489 -6.27 33.82 0.64
C LEU A 489 -5.93 35.12 -0.10
N VAL A 490 -5.15 35.03 -1.16
CA VAL A 490 -4.97 36.09 -2.14
C VAL A 490 -5.88 35.77 -3.32
N HIS A 491 -6.94 36.55 -3.47
CA HIS A 491 -7.96 36.30 -4.47
C HIS A 491 -7.40 36.37 -5.89
N SER A 492 -7.94 35.52 -6.76
CA SER A 492 -7.66 35.63 -8.19
C SER A 492 -8.09 36.99 -8.72
N ALA A 493 -7.26 37.57 -9.57
CA ALA A 493 -7.47 38.89 -10.15
C ALA A 493 -7.41 38.81 -11.69
N MET A 494 -7.21 39.93 -12.31
CA MET A 494 -7.11 40.01 -13.76
C MET A 494 -5.95 39.15 -14.28
N PHE A 495 -6.25 38.28 -15.22
CA PHE A 495 -5.31 37.36 -15.85
C PHE A 495 -5.32 37.57 -17.38
N GLY A 496 -4.14 37.53 -18.00
CA GLY A 496 -3.99 37.74 -19.45
C GLY A 496 -2.56 38.10 -19.83
N PRO A 497 -2.34 38.97 -20.83
CA PRO A 497 -1.02 39.52 -21.10
C PRO A 497 -0.44 40.17 -19.85
N PRO A 498 0.91 40.22 -19.68
CA PRO A 498 1.55 40.73 -18.45
C PRO A 498 1.02 42.08 -18.00
N GLU A 499 0.70 42.98 -18.93
CA GLU A 499 0.14 44.32 -18.70
C GLU A 499 -1.26 44.28 -18.04
N ARG A 500 -1.89 43.12 -18.00
CA ARG A 500 -3.23 42.92 -17.42
C ARG A 500 -3.24 42.00 -16.18
N CYS A 501 -2.05 41.60 -15.68
CA CYS A 501 -1.92 40.73 -14.50
C CYS A 501 -1.70 41.56 -13.24
N PHE A 502 -2.76 42.16 -12.70
CA PHE A 502 -2.73 43.01 -11.51
C PHE A 502 -4.07 43.01 -10.78
N GLY A 503 -4.11 43.62 -9.59
CA GLY A 503 -5.32 43.78 -8.80
C GLY A 503 -5.57 42.62 -7.82
N HIS A 504 -4.55 41.82 -7.51
CA HIS A 504 -4.65 40.79 -6.47
C HIS A 504 -4.80 41.46 -5.10
N GLU A 505 -5.80 41.01 -4.35
CA GLU A 505 -6.07 41.49 -2.99
C GLU A 505 -6.04 40.31 -2.02
N THR A 506 -5.43 40.57 -0.84
CA THR A 506 -5.44 39.57 0.25
C THR A 506 -6.74 39.68 1.02
N GLY A 507 -7.48 38.56 1.07
CA GLY A 507 -8.75 38.43 1.76
C GLY A 507 -8.62 38.15 3.28
N GLU A 508 -9.78 38.04 3.91
CA GLU A 508 -9.88 37.66 5.31
C GLU A 508 -9.95 36.16 5.52
N GLU A 509 -10.17 35.38 4.45
CA GLU A 509 -10.24 33.92 4.48
C GLU A 509 -8.88 33.32 4.82
N ARG A 510 -8.88 32.25 5.60
CA ARG A 510 -7.68 31.58 6.09
C ARG A 510 -7.51 30.20 5.48
N GLY A 511 -6.37 29.95 4.87
CA GLY A 511 -5.99 28.65 4.31
C GLY A 511 -5.53 27.64 5.36
N LEU A 512 -5.05 28.12 6.51
CA LEU A 512 -4.74 27.28 7.67
C LEU A 512 -5.55 27.77 8.87
N LEU A 513 -6.54 26.98 9.28
CA LEU A 513 -7.40 27.22 10.43
C LEU A 513 -6.76 26.68 11.71
N ARG A 514 -7.07 27.24 12.88
CA ARG A 514 -6.63 26.74 14.19
C ARG A 514 -7.76 26.80 15.21
N SER A 515 -7.82 25.75 16.05
CA SER A 515 -8.68 25.76 17.25
C SER A 515 -8.16 26.74 18.31
N ALA A 516 -9.06 27.27 19.12
CA ALA A 516 -8.71 28.22 20.18
C ALA A 516 -7.76 27.64 21.24
N ASP A 517 -7.86 26.33 21.50
CA ASP A 517 -7.00 25.59 22.43
C ASP A 517 -5.62 25.20 21.81
N GLY A 518 -5.42 25.46 20.53
CA GLY A 518 -4.19 25.15 19.79
C GLY A 518 -3.95 23.65 19.58
N THR A 519 -4.93 22.77 19.83
CA THR A 519 -4.77 21.32 19.72
C THR A 519 -5.13 20.78 18.33
N SER A 520 -5.79 21.60 17.50
CA SER A 520 -6.22 21.20 16.17
C SER A 520 -5.94 22.29 15.14
N ALA A 521 -5.57 21.89 13.94
CA ALA A 521 -5.44 22.76 12.77
C ALA A 521 -6.02 22.09 11.53
N ALA A 522 -6.37 22.89 10.51
CA ALA A 522 -6.88 22.37 9.24
C ALA A 522 -6.45 23.22 8.06
N PHE A 523 -6.07 22.57 6.97
CA PHE A 523 -5.99 23.21 5.66
C PHE A 523 -7.38 23.28 5.04
N ALA A 524 -7.81 24.50 4.71
CA ALA A 524 -9.09 24.79 4.05
C ALA A 524 -9.07 24.45 2.54
N PHE A 525 -8.12 23.67 2.11
CA PHE A 525 -7.92 23.19 0.75
C PHE A 525 -7.21 21.83 0.76
N ARG A 526 -7.17 21.13 -0.38
CA ARG A 526 -6.56 19.80 -0.51
C ARG A 526 -5.05 19.92 -0.77
N LEU A 527 -4.28 20.17 0.29
CA LEU A 527 -2.83 20.35 0.21
C LEU A 527 -2.10 19.12 -0.31
N GLY A 528 -2.45 17.94 0.21
CA GLY A 528 -1.88 16.68 -0.25
C GLY A 528 -2.14 16.45 -1.74
N ARG A 529 -3.36 16.74 -2.21
CA ARG A 529 -3.73 16.61 -3.62
C ARG A 529 -2.90 17.54 -4.52
N LEU A 530 -2.63 18.77 -4.10
CA LEU A 530 -1.79 19.68 -4.85
C LEU A 530 -0.35 19.16 -4.94
N TYR A 531 0.18 18.61 -3.83
CA TYR A 531 1.51 18.01 -3.86
C TYR A 531 1.57 16.75 -4.72
N HIS A 532 0.56 15.88 -4.62
CA HIS A 532 0.46 14.68 -5.45
C HIS A 532 0.43 15.00 -6.95
N ASP A 533 -0.35 16.01 -7.36
CA ASP A 533 -0.58 16.31 -8.77
C ASP A 533 0.52 17.18 -9.38
N TYR A 534 1.14 18.06 -8.61
CA TYR A 534 2.08 19.06 -9.12
C TYR A 534 3.53 18.90 -8.64
N GLY A 535 3.76 18.27 -7.49
CA GLY A 535 5.10 18.05 -6.94
C GLY A 535 5.87 19.31 -6.53
N TYR A 536 5.21 20.46 -6.39
CA TYR A 536 5.91 21.69 -6.00
C TYR A 536 6.37 21.64 -4.54
N ALA A 537 7.67 21.87 -4.33
CA ALA A 537 8.28 21.92 -3.00
C ALA A 537 7.58 22.87 -2.02
N ASP A 538 6.97 23.95 -2.53
CA ASP A 538 6.26 24.93 -1.70
C ASP A 538 5.10 24.31 -0.91
N HIS A 539 4.30 23.41 -1.51
CA HIS A 539 3.23 22.72 -0.79
C HIS A 539 3.79 21.84 0.33
N ARG A 540 4.92 21.15 0.08
CA ARG A 540 5.61 20.38 1.12
C ARG A 540 6.11 21.27 2.25
N LEU A 541 6.75 22.39 1.93
CA LEU A 541 7.26 23.33 2.92
C LEU A 541 6.13 23.93 3.77
N LEU A 542 4.99 24.29 3.17
CA LEU A 542 3.79 24.73 3.90
C LEU A 542 3.31 23.67 4.91
N ALA A 543 3.23 22.41 4.46
CA ALA A 543 2.79 21.31 5.31
C ALA A 543 3.75 21.09 6.49
N LEU A 544 5.06 21.07 6.23
CA LEU A 544 6.08 20.85 7.25
C LEU A 544 6.16 22.01 8.25
N ASP A 545 6.03 23.25 7.80
CA ASP A 545 5.99 24.41 8.68
C ASP A 545 4.72 24.40 9.56
N ALA A 546 3.55 24.09 8.99
CA ALA A 546 2.31 23.97 9.73
C ALA A 546 2.35 22.82 10.76
N LEU A 547 2.92 21.66 10.40
CA LEU A 547 3.11 20.53 11.32
C LEU A 547 4.09 20.89 12.44
N ARG A 548 5.18 21.60 12.12
CA ARG A 548 6.17 22.03 13.13
C ARG A 548 5.60 23.07 14.10
N ASP A 549 4.79 24.00 13.61
CA ASP A 549 4.09 24.98 14.45
C ASP A 549 3.02 24.33 15.36
N LEU A 550 2.38 23.25 14.89
CA LEU A 550 1.35 22.51 15.64
C LEU A 550 1.95 21.51 16.64
N ALA A 551 2.94 20.72 16.22
CA ALA A 551 3.52 19.60 16.95
C ALA A 551 5.04 19.48 16.67
N PRO A 552 5.89 20.36 17.24
CA PRO A 552 7.34 20.34 17.00
C PRO A 552 8.00 19.01 17.38
N GLU A 553 7.46 18.29 18.35
CA GLU A 553 7.87 16.96 18.78
C GLU A 553 7.64 15.84 17.74
N ALA A 554 6.95 16.13 16.66
CA ALA A 554 6.78 15.23 15.50
C ALA A 554 8.11 14.99 14.75
N PHE A 555 9.07 15.92 14.86
CA PHE A 555 10.33 15.90 14.13
C PHE A 555 11.46 15.29 14.98
N LEU A 556 11.61 13.95 14.91
CA LEU A 556 12.59 13.24 15.72
C LEU A 556 14.02 13.39 15.22
N LEU A 557 14.23 13.40 13.93
CA LEU A 557 15.56 13.53 13.34
C LEU A 557 15.68 14.81 12.49
N ARG A 558 16.91 15.23 12.28
CA ARG A 558 17.24 16.31 11.34
C ARG A 558 18.24 15.79 10.31
N THR A 559 18.02 16.10 9.05
CA THR A 559 18.88 15.67 7.97
C THR A 559 18.95 16.72 6.87
N ASN A 560 20.02 16.71 6.11
CA ASN A 560 20.18 17.43 4.86
C ASN A 560 20.00 16.52 3.63
N ALA A 561 19.55 15.28 3.84
CA ALA A 561 19.30 14.34 2.77
C ALA A 561 18.34 14.94 1.73
N PRO A 562 18.61 14.80 0.43
CA PRO A 562 17.67 15.21 -0.60
C PRO A 562 16.41 14.31 -0.59
N THR A 563 15.32 14.78 -1.17
CA THR A 563 14.03 14.08 -1.23
C THR A 563 14.11 12.69 -1.87
N CYS A 564 15.11 12.43 -2.70
CA CYS A 564 15.32 11.10 -3.25
C CYS A 564 15.98 10.09 -2.30
N VAL A 565 16.21 10.44 -1.05
CA VAL A 565 16.70 9.52 -0.01
C VAL A 565 15.59 9.24 0.97
N GLU A 566 15.11 8.01 1.00
CA GLU A 566 14.14 7.55 1.98
C GLU A 566 14.86 7.12 3.26
N VAL A 567 14.38 7.57 4.41
CA VAL A 567 14.99 7.30 5.72
C VAL A 567 14.03 6.47 6.56
N PHE A 568 14.51 5.33 7.06
CA PHE A 568 13.82 4.49 8.03
C PHE A 568 14.66 4.41 9.32
N TRP A 569 14.04 4.66 10.45
CA TRP A 569 14.68 4.55 11.75
C TRP A 569 13.73 3.89 12.74
N ASN A 570 14.12 2.73 13.24
CA ASN A 570 13.27 1.86 14.07
C ASN A 570 14.07 1.34 15.29
N GLY A 571 13.35 0.98 16.34
CA GLY A 571 13.90 0.19 17.44
C GLY A 571 13.98 -1.31 17.07
N LEU A 572 14.95 -2.00 17.64
CA LEU A 572 15.07 -3.45 17.60
C LEU A 572 14.63 -4.07 18.95
N PRO A 573 14.21 -5.35 18.98
CA PRO A 573 13.75 -6.01 20.22
C PRO A 573 14.79 -6.07 21.35
N ASP A 574 16.07 -5.98 21.01
CA ASP A 574 17.20 -6.02 21.96
C ASP A 574 17.60 -4.63 22.49
N GLY A 575 16.83 -3.59 22.14
CA GLY A 575 17.06 -2.21 22.57
C GLY A 575 17.98 -1.39 21.67
N ARG A 576 18.61 -2.00 20.67
CA ARG A 576 19.37 -1.28 19.66
C ARG A 576 18.43 -0.56 18.68
N MET A 577 19.00 0.34 17.88
CA MET A 577 18.27 1.03 16.81
C MET A 577 18.74 0.56 15.44
N PHE A 578 17.87 0.61 14.46
CA PHE A 578 18.16 0.25 13.07
C PHE A 578 17.85 1.41 12.15
N LEU A 579 18.90 1.98 11.56
CA LEU A 579 18.81 3.07 10.61
C LEU A 579 19.04 2.52 9.20
N GLN A 580 18.12 2.80 8.28
CA GLN A 580 18.19 2.34 6.90
C GLN A 580 17.98 3.52 5.97
N LEU A 581 18.80 3.61 4.94
CA LEU A 581 18.82 4.68 3.93
C LEU A 581 18.66 4.06 2.56
N LEU A 582 17.61 4.44 1.84
CA LEU A 582 17.32 3.99 0.50
C LEU A 582 17.41 5.16 -0.47
N ASN A 583 18.32 5.08 -1.42
CA ASN A 583 18.51 6.08 -2.45
C ASN A 583 17.63 5.77 -3.66
N LEU A 584 16.60 6.60 -3.88
CA LEU A 584 15.63 6.48 -4.97
C LEU A 584 16.05 7.23 -6.24
N SER A 585 17.26 7.80 -6.27
CA SER A 585 17.74 8.51 -7.47
C SER A 585 17.81 7.58 -8.69
N GLY A 586 17.82 8.18 -9.88
CA GLY A 586 17.71 7.48 -11.15
C GLY A 586 16.29 7.45 -11.71
N PHE A 587 15.27 7.86 -10.95
CA PHE A 587 13.92 8.00 -11.49
C PHE A 587 13.85 9.20 -12.44
N ASN A 588 13.44 8.95 -13.69
CA ASN A 588 13.37 9.95 -14.77
C ASN A 588 11.93 10.41 -15.07
N GLY A 589 10.96 10.06 -14.20
CA GLY A 589 9.53 10.33 -14.38
C GLY A 589 8.76 9.16 -15.01
N VAL A 590 9.44 8.17 -15.57
CA VAL A 590 8.83 7.00 -16.25
C VAL A 590 9.39 5.69 -15.72
N THR A 591 10.72 5.58 -15.64
CA THR A 591 11.44 4.36 -15.20
C THR A 591 12.57 4.74 -14.24
N VAL A 592 13.26 3.74 -13.71
CA VAL A 592 14.40 3.94 -12.80
C VAL A 592 15.67 3.43 -13.44
N GLU A 593 16.62 4.33 -13.62
CA GLU A 593 17.99 4.06 -14.07
C GLU A 593 18.90 3.68 -12.86
N PRO A 594 20.14 3.25 -13.09
CA PRO A 594 21.11 3.05 -12.01
C PRO A 594 21.19 4.27 -11.07
N CYS A 595 21.28 4.01 -9.77
CA CYS A 595 21.28 5.10 -8.80
C CYS A 595 22.52 5.98 -8.94
N ILE A 596 22.33 7.27 -8.70
CA ILE A 596 23.40 8.26 -8.58
C ILE A 596 23.80 8.28 -7.09
N PRO A 597 25.05 7.96 -6.71
CA PRO A 597 25.47 8.03 -5.32
C PRO A 597 25.27 9.45 -4.73
N VAL A 598 24.56 9.55 -3.61
CA VAL A 598 24.26 10.84 -2.96
C VAL A 598 25.34 11.17 -1.94
N PRO A 599 26.17 12.22 -2.19
CA PRO A 599 27.24 12.59 -1.27
C PRO A 599 26.74 13.47 -0.10
N ASN A 600 27.58 13.58 0.93
CA ASN A 600 27.45 14.55 2.02
C ASN A 600 26.12 14.47 2.80
N VAL A 601 25.52 13.27 2.91
CA VAL A 601 24.33 13.08 3.73
C VAL A 601 24.70 13.05 5.20
N GLU A 602 23.98 13.84 5.99
CA GLU A 602 24.09 13.90 7.45
C GLU A 602 22.74 13.60 8.09
N ILE A 603 22.76 12.85 9.19
CA ILE A 603 21.59 12.62 10.05
C ILE A 603 21.97 12.96 11.48
N CYS A 604 21.17 13.82 12.13
CA CYS A 604 21.28 14.14 13.55
C CYS A 604 20.16 13.39 14.30
N LEU A 605 20.56 12.48 15.18
CA LEU A 605 19.68 11.69 16.03
C LEU A 605 19.55 12.33 17.42
N PRO A 606 18.37 12.28 18.06
CA PRO A 606 18.13 12.87 19.38
C PRO A 606 18.58 11.96 20.54
N CYS A 607 19.52 11.07 20.31
CA CYS A 607 20.07 10.14 21.29
C CYS A 607 21.60 10.04 21.18
N ALA A 608 22.23 9.64 22.26
CA ALA A 608 23.65 9.29 22.26
C ALA A 608 23.83 7.91 21.60
N VAL A 609 24.64 7.84 20.55
CA VAL A 609 25.03 6.59 19.90
C VAL A 609 26.44 6.23 20.34
N THR A 610 26.60 5.04 20.93
CA THR A 610 27.86 4.52 21.48
C THR A 610 28.59 3.60 20.52
N GLY A 611 27.87 3.00 19.56
CA GLY A 611 28.41 2.12 18.53
C GLY A 611 27.60 2.22 17.22
N VAL A 612 28.28 2.10 16.08
CA VAL A 612 27.64 2.06 14.76
C VAL A 612 28.19 0.84 14.02
N HIS A 613 27.28 -0.05 13.61
CA HIS A 613 27.61 -1.31 12.94
C HIS A 613 26.96 -1.31 11.54
N PRO A 614 27.73 -0.97 10.49
CA PRO A 614 27.23 -1.04 9.12
C PRO A 614 26.89 -2.47 8.73
N LEU A 615 25.80 -2.66 7.98
CA LEU A 615 25.58 -3.91 7.28
C LEU A 615 26.61 -4.09 6.16
N GLU A 616 26.81 -5.34 5.71
CA GLU A 616 27.77 -5.70 4.66
C GLU A 616 27.65 -4.77 3.44
N GLY A 617 28.76 -4.20 3.00
CA GLY A 617 28.85 -3.29 1.87
C GLY A 617 28.56 -1.80 2.20
N ALA A 618 28.05 -1.48 3.37
CA ALA A 618 27.89 -0.09 3.81
C ALA A 618 29.19 0.44 4.44
N PRO A 619 29.72 1.59 3.99
CA PRO A 619 30.88 2.21 4.62
C PRO A 619 30.57 2.69 6.04
N GLN A 620 31.57 2.66 6.93
CA GLN A 620 31.47 3.22 8.28
C GLN A 620 31.21 4.75 8.20
N PRO A 621 30.12 5.28 8.78
CA PRO A 621 29.91 6.73 8.83
C PRO A 621 30.83 7.38 9.85
N ALA A 622 31.15 8.65 9.64
CA ALA A 622 31.78 9.46 10.67
C ALA A 622 30.75 9.80 11.75
N VAL A 623 31.15 9.64 13.03
CA VAL A 623 30.29 9.84 14.20
C VAL A 623 30.78 11.05 14.98
N GLU A 624 29.93 12.05 15.16
CA GLU A 624 30.19 13.20 16.01
C GLU A 624 29.20 13.19 17.18
N ALA A 625 29.70 12.87 18.37
CA ALA A 625 28.91 12.88 19.59
C ALA A 625 28.78 14.32 20.13
N GLY A 626 27.55 14.77 20.40
CA GLY A 626 27.24 16.10 20.94
C GLY A 626 26.35 16.02 22.18
N GLY A 627 26.82 15.41 23.26
CA GLY A 627 26.04 15.20 24.48
C GLY A 627 24.89 14.20 24.28
N ALA A 628 23.63 14.67 24.36
CA ALA A 628 22.44 13.84 24.15
C ALA A 628 22.09 13.61 22.67
N GLN A 629 22.86 14.15 21.74
CA GLN A 629 22.61 14.03 20.30
C GLN A 629 23.83 13.45 19.60
N THR A 630 23.60 12.73 18.49
CA THR A 630 24.66 12.20 17.65
C THR A 630 24.44 12.62 16.20
N ARG A 631 25.51 13.12 15.56
CA ARG A 631 25.51 13.39 14.12
C ARG A 631 26.27 12.29 13.40
N LEU A 632 25.64 11.69 12.42
CA LEU A 632 26.21 10.70 11.51
C LEU A 632 26.43 11.34 10.14
N ARG A 633 27.65 11.23 9.60
CA ARG A 633 27.99 11.65 8.23
C ARG A 633 28.33 10.44 7.40
N PHE A 634 27.63 10.28 6.29
CA PHE A 634 27.72 9.11 5.44
C PHE A 634 28.66 9.34 4.26
N ALA A 635 29.43 8.30 3.88
CA ALA A 635 30.02 8.21 2.56
C ALA A 635 28.90 8.29 1.48
N PRO A 636 29.23 8.53 0.19
CA PRO A 636 28.20 8.60 -0.83
C PRO A 636 27.23 7.41 -0.77
N LEU A 637 25.94 7.71 -0.61
CA LEU A 637 24.91 6.68 -0.45
C LEU A 637 24.67 5.96 -1.78
N ALA A 638 24.98 4.67 -1.81
CA ALA A 638 24.56 3.74 -2.85
C ALA A 638 23.04 3.47 -2.77
N ARG A 639 22.51 2.49 -3.51
CA ARG A 639 21.08 2.18 -3.56
C ARG A 639 20.50 1.93 -2.16
N TYR A 640 21.16 1.12 -1.36
CA TYR A 640 20.72 0.80 0.00
C TYR A 640 21.89 0.70 0.97
N GLN A 641 21.78 1.31 2.12
CA GLN A 641 22.73 1.20 3.22
C GLN A 641 21.98 1.12 4.55
N ALA A 642 22.44 0.27 5.44
CA ALA A 642 21.80 0.07 6.73
C ALA A 642 22.82 -0.06 7.86
N PHE A 643 22.41 0.37 9.08
CA PHE A 643 23.29 0.52 10.22
C PHE A 643 22.54 0.12 11.49
N VAL A 644 23.13 -0.78 12.27
CA VAL A 644 22.67 -1.05 13.64
C VAL A 644 23.40 -0.08 14.57
N LEU A 645 22.64 0.57 15.45
CA LEU A 645 23.15 1.60 16.36
C LEU A 645 22.98 1.13 17.81
N ASP A 646 24.05 1.12 18.58
CA ASP A 646 24.02 0.99 20.03
C ASP A 646 23.72 2.36 20.66
N VAL A 647 22.70 2.47 21.50
CA VAL A 647 22.25 3.71 22.13
C VAL A 647 22.31 3.65 23.66
#